data_e9b7df20f2d07614e311c5f9f1f24e38
#
_entry.id   e9b7df20f2d07614e311c5f9f1f24e38
#
_cell.length_a   1.000
_cell.length_b   1.000
_cell.length_c   1.000
_cell.angle_alpha   90.00
_cell.angle_beta   90.00
_cell.angle_gamma   90.00
#
_symmetry.space_group_name_H-M   'P 1'
#
loop_
_entity.id
_entity.type
_entity.pdbx_description
1 polymer ?
#
loop_
_entity_poly.entity_id
_entity_poly.type
_entity_poly.pdbx_seq_one_letter_code
_entity_poly.pdbx_strand_id
1 'polypeptide(L)'
;MDIAKFTERSRGFLQAAQTIAIRDFNQQLTPEHLLKAMLDDEEGAASALIRAAGGNPDAVRAANEQALAKLPKVQGGGAGQPQTTPDLVRVLDSAEQAAQKAGDSFVAQDRLLVGIALSDTVAGKALKENGAKPDALEKAIATIRKGRTVNSENAEANFDALKKYARDVTEVAQAGKLDPVIGRDEEIRRAIQVLARRSKNNPVLIGEPGVGKTAIVEGLAQRIVNGDVPEALKNKKLLSLDMGALVAGAKYRGEFEERLKAVLKEIETAEGQIILFIDEMHTLVGAGRTDGAMDASNLIKPELARGTLHCIGATTLDEYRKYIEKDAALARRFQPVFVGEPSVADTISILRGIKEKYELHHGVRITDGALVSAATLSNRYITDRFLPDKAIDLIDEAASRLRMQIDSKPEELDELDRRIIQLKIEREALRKEEDTASKDRLEAVEAELADLEEKSNAMSAAWHAEKDRVNAVQKLQEQLDQARSEVEVAQRKGDLGKASELMYGVIPNLQEQIAKAQQSQSEAGKTDLVSEAVTDQGVASVVSRWTGVPVDRMLEGERAKLLRMEDDLRKSVVGQETALKAVSNAVRRARAGLQDPNRPIGSFLFLGPTGVGKTELTKALARFLFDDEKALLRIDMSEFMEKHAVARLIGAPPVTLGTKKAAC
;
A
#
# COMPACT_ATOMS: atom_id res chain seq x y z
N MET A 1 49.01 2.62 -6.41
CA MET A 1 47.68 2.10 -6.09
C MET A 1 46.65 2.84 -6.94
N ASP A 2 45.92 2.14 -7.74
CA ASP A 2 44.93 2.73 -8.65
C ASP A 2 43.51 2.64 -8.02
N ILE A 3 43.04 3.76 -7.49
CA ILE A 3 41.74 3.85 -6.85
C ILE A 3 40.59 3.57 -7.86
N ALA A 4 40.84 3.71 -9.16
CA ALA A 4 39.85 3.39 -10.19
C ALA A 4 39.52 1.89 -10.27
N LYS A 5 40.37 1.02 -9.73
CA LYS A 5 40.08 -0.43 -9.62
C LYS A 5 39.15 -0.83 -8.47
N PHE A 6 38.72 0.11 -7.66
CA PHE A 6 37.77 -0.16 -6.56
C PHE A 6 36.37 0.14 -6.99
N THR A 7 35.40 -0.67 -6.52
CA THR A 7 34.02 -0.39 -6.74
C THR A 7 33.58 0.96 -6.11
N GLU A 8 32.51 1.56 -6.59
CA GLU A 8 32.03 2.82 -6.05
C GLU A 8 31.79 2.72 -4.53
N ARG A 9 31.25 1.59 -4.07
CA ARG A 9 31.00 1.32 -2.64
C ARG A 9 32.31 1.20 -1.86
N SER A 10 33.30 0.50 -2.39
CA SER A 10 34.60 0.37 -1.76
C SER A 10 35.34 1.72 -1.66
N ARG A 11 35.21 2.58 -2.67
CA ARG A 11 35.70 3.97 -2.62
C ARG A 11 34.96 4.80 -1.56
N GLY A 12 33.66 4.59 -1.44
CA GLY A 12 32.85 5.22 -0.41
C GLY A 12 33.32 4.87 1.01
N PHE A 13 33.69 3.60 1.27
CA PHE A 13 34.23 3.20 2.57
C PHE A 13 35.57 3.84 2.86
N LEU A 14 36.45 4.01 1.86
CA LEU A 14 37.73 4.73 2.03
C LEU A 14 37.49 6.19 2.38
N GLN A 15 36.52 6.85 1.74
CA GLN A 15 36.18 8.24 2.05
C GLN A 15 35.53 8.36 3.45
N ALA A 16 34.65 7.42 3.81
CA ALA A 16 34.05 7.36 5.14
C ALA A 16 35.11 7.14 6.22
N ALA A 17 36.05 6.23 5.99
CA ALA A 17 37.16 6.01 6.90
C ALA A 17 38.06 7.29 7.09
N GLN A 18 38.28 8.03 6.02
CA GLN A 18 38.98 9.32 6.09
C GLN A 18 38.18 10.36 6.89
N THR A 19 36.85 10.41 6.70
CA THR A 19 35.97 11.29 7.46
C THR A 19 35.98 10.95 8.95
N ILE A 20 35.95 9.64 9.29
CA ILE A 20 36.07 9.17 10.67
C ILE A 20 37.39 9.62 11.28
N ALA A 21 38.50 9.42 10.58
CA ALA A 21 39.84 9.83 11.06
C ALA A 21 39.95 11.36 11.32
N ILE A 22 39.34 12.18 10.44
CA ILE A 22 39.28 13.65 10.63
C ILE A 22 38.42 13.99 11.85
N ARG A 23 37.23 13.40 11.96
CA ARG A 23 36.31 13.66 13.07
C ARG A 23 36.92 13.30 14.41
N ASP A 24 37.65 12.18 14.49
CA ASP A 24 38.25 11.68 15.70
C ASP A 24 39.66 12.29 15.98
N PHE A 25 40.05 13.29 15.20
CA PHE A 25 41.31 14.03 15.30
C PHE A 25 42.58 13.14 15.13
N ASN A 26 42.48 12.07 14.35
CA ASN A 26 43.59 11.19 14.06
C ASN A 26 44.38 11.72 12.82
N GLN A 27 45.71 11.81 12.90
CA GLN A 27 46.54 12.24 11.77
C GLN A 27 46.85 11.09 10.80
N GLN A 28 46.57 9.86 11.18
CA GLN A 28 46.83 8.67 10.38
C GLN A 28 45.55 7.96 10.04
N LEU A 29 45.38 7.62 8.77
CA LEU A 29 44.30 6.76 8.27
C LEU A 29 44.76 5.30 8.34
N THR A 30 44.15 4.51 9.21
CA THR A 30 44.54 3.14 9.55
C THR A 30 43.48 2.13 9.10
N PRO A 31 43.78 0.81 9.03
CA PRO A 31 42.80 -0.25 8.76
C PRO A 31 41.64 -0.28 9.71
N GLU A 32 41.82 0.16 10.96
CA GLU A 32 40.75 0.24 11.97
C GLU A 32 39.67 1.25 11.58
N HIS A 33 40.03 2.37 10.96
CA HIS A 33 39.07 3.33 10.41
C HIS A 33 38.25 2.73 9.26
N LEU A 34 38.93 1.97 8.37
CA LEU A 34 38.25 1.28 7.26
C LEU A 34 37.27 0.23 7.78
N LEU A 35 37.71 -0.60 8.74
CA LEU A 35 36.83 -1.62 9.36
C LEU A 35 35.66 -0.98 10.05
N LYS A 36 35.83 0.15 10.76
CA LYS A 36 34.74 0.90 11.37
C LYS A 36 33.76 1.40 10.32
N ALA A 37 34.25 2.04 9.25
CA ALA A 37 33.37 2.50 8.16
C ALA A 37 32.52 1.37 7.55
N MET A 38 33.11 0.18 7.38
CA MET A 38 32.41 -0.99 6.85
C MET A 38 31.39 -1.61 7.84
N LEU A 39 31.65 -1.53 9.13
CA LEU A 39 30.74 -2.05 10.17
C LEU A 39 29.62 -1.07 10.54
N ASP A 40 29.85 0.23 10.33
CA ASP A 40 28.85 1.28 10.60
C ASP A 40 27.81 1.39 9.44
N ASP A 41 28.04 0.76 8.29
CA ASP A 41 27.11 0.71 7.18
C ASP A 41 26.04 -0.37 7.43
N GLU A 42 24.81 0.08 7.75
CA GLU A 42 23.67 -0.81 7.99
C GLU A 42 23.26 -1.63 6.74
N GLU A 43 23.47 -1.07 5.56
CA GLU A 43 23.25 -1.74 4.27
C GLU A 43 24.46 -2.57 3.83
N GLY A 44 25.57 -2.50 4.58
CA GLY A 44 26.84 -3.16 4.27
C GLY A 44 26.82 -4.67 4.48
N ALA A 45 27.43 -5.41 3.55
CA ALA A 45 27.55 -6.86 3.67
C ALA A 45 28.59 -7.29 4.73
N ALA A 46 29.39 -6.39 5.30
CA ALA A 46 30.48 -6.73 6.23
C ALA A 46 29.98 -7.50 7.46
N SER A 47 28.94 -7.00 8.14
CA SER A 47 28.35 -7.67 9.30
C SER A 47 27.71 -9.02 8.94
N ALA A 48 27.06 -9.12 7.79
CA ALA A 48 26.47 -10.37 7.28
C ALA A 48 27.56 -11.41 6.94
N LEU A 49 28.65 -10.98 6.29
CA LEU A 49 29.79 -11.84 5.96
C LEU A 49 30.51 -12.36 7.20
N ILE A 50 30.69 -11.52 8.22
CA ILE A 50 31.28 -11.93 9.50
C ILE A 50 30.42 -12.99 10.16
N ARG A 51 29.08 -12.82 10.22
CA ARG A 51 28.14 -13.83 10.76
C ARG A 51 28.18 -15.12 9.95
N ALA A 52 28.17 -15.04 8.63
CA ALA A 52 28.22 -16.19 7.74
C ALA A 52 29.54 -16.97 7.87
N ALA A 53 30.64 -16.30 8.21
CA ALA A 53 31.92 -16.90 8.51
C ALA A 53 32.00 -17.54 9.94
N GLY A 54 30.94 -17.42 10.73
CA GLY A 54 30.88 -17.92 12.11
C GLY A 54 31.42 -16.93 13.16
N GLY A 55 31.65 -15.67 12.79
CA GLY A 55 32.12 -14.62 13.67
C GLY A 55 30.99 -13.79 14.31
N ASN A 56 31.36 -13.01 15.33
CA ASN A 56 30.45 -12.08 16.00
C ASN A 56 30.78 -10.63 15.59
N PRO A 57 29.96 -9.94 14.76
CA PRO A 57 30.24 -8.58 14.29
C PRO A 57 30.23 -7.54 15.42
N ASP A 58 29.43 -7.73 16.48
CA ASP A 58 29.35 -6.78 17.59
C ASP A 58 30.62 -6.85 18.45
N ALA A 59 31.17 -8.05 18.65
CA ALA A 59 32.45 -8.24 19.32
C ALA A 59 33.63 -7.66 18.49
N VAL A 60 33.59 -7.82 17.17
CA VAL A 60 34.58 -7.20 16.25
C VAL A 60 34.48 -5.67 16.33
N ARG A 61 33.27 -5.11 16.33
CA ARG A 61 33.04 -3.66 16.47
C ARG A 61 33.61 -3.13 17.77
N ALA A 62 33.30 -3.78 18.91
CA ALA A 62 33.78 -3.37 20.21
C ALA A 62 35.32 -3.43 20.30
N ALA A 63 35.95 -4.49 19.78
CA ALA A 63 37.41 -4.63 19.76
C ALA A 63 38.07 -3.55 18.87
N ASN A 64 37.48 -3.26 17.73
CA ASN A 64 37.96 -2.23 16.81
C ASN A 64 37.82 -0.81 17.40
N GLU A 65 36.73 -0.51 18.10
CA GLU A 65 36.51 0.77 18.78
C GLU A 65 37.52 0.99 19.91
N GLN A 66 37.82 -0.07 20.68
CA GLN A 66 38.88 -0.01 21.69
C GLN A 66 40.27 0.26 21.08
N ALA A 67 40.51 -0.25 19.88
CA ALA A 67 41.78 0.03 19.15
C ALA A 67 41.83 1.50 18.68
N LEU A 68 40.73 1.99 18.09
CA LEU A 68 40.63 3.39 17.64
C LEU A 68 40.76 4.39 18.80
N ALA A 69 40.21 4.08 19.96
CA ALA A 69 40.33 4.92 21.16
C ALA A 69 41.77 5.12 21.65
N LYS A 70 42.66 4.17 21.33
CA LYS A 70 44.12 4.23 21.70
C LYS A 70 44.97 5.01 20.71
N LEU A 71 44.42 5.40 19.54
CA LEU A 71 45.17 6.15 18.53
C LEU A 71 45.44 7.59 19.01
N PRO A 72 46.63 8.16 18.66
CA PRO A 72 46.96 9.52 19.04
C PRO A 72 45.97 10.53 18.42
N LYS A 73 45.49 11.44 19.26
CA LYS A 73 44.61 12.54 18.83
C LYS A 73 45.37 13.86 18.88
N VAL A 74 45.30 14.62 17.80
CA VAL A 74 45.96 15.95 17.71
C VAL A 74 44.88 17.02 17.53
N GLN A 75 44.74 17.88 18.55
CA GLN A 75 43.85 19.03 18.54
C GLN A 75 44.69 20.31 18.37
N GLY A 76 44.35 21.15 17.39
CA GLY A 76 44.98 22.45 17.16
C GLY A 76 45.20 22.76 15.70
N GLY A 77 45.69 23.97 15.37
CA GLY A 77 45.83 24.54 14.01
C GLY A 77 46.81 23.84 13.03
N GLY A 78 47.25 22.61 13.34
CA GLY A 78 48.11 21.78 12.49
C GLY A 78 47.42 20.50 11.99
N ALA A 79 46.10 20.38 12.11
CA ALA A 79 45.32 19.23 11.62
C ALA A 79 45.23 19.27 10.09
N GLY A 80 46.25 18.69 9.41
CA GLY A 80 46.24 18.40 7.99
C GLY A 80 45.31 17.20 7.66
N GLN A 81 45.17 16.88 6.37
CA GLN A 81 44.49 15.65 5.96
C GLN A 81 45.21 14.42 6.52
N PRO A 82 44.46 13.39 7.04
CA PRO A 82 45.05 12.18 7.57
C PRO A 82 45.92 11.48 6.52
N GLN A 83 47.15 11.13 6.88
CA GLN A 83 48.06 10.40 5.99
C GLN A 83 47.76 8.91 6.04
N THR A 84 47.71 8.26 4.89
CA THR A 84 47.48 6.81 4.79
C THR A 84 48.67 6.05 5.38
N THR A 85 48.42 5.15 6.31
CA THR A 85 49.51 4.33 6.89
C THR A 85 49.98 3.25 5.94
N PRO A 86 51.26 2.81 6.07
CA PRO A 86 51.81 1.68 5.28
C PRO A 86 50.97 0.39 5.48
N ASP A 87 50.38 0.20 6.65
CA ASP A 87 49.57 -0.95 6.95
C ASP A 87 48.23 -0.94 6.17
N LEU A 88 47.60 0.23 6.03
CA LEU A 88 46.41 0.35 5.18
C LEU A 88 46.74 0.10 3.72
N VAL A 89 47.88 0.60 3.23
CA VAL A 89 48.33 0.33 1.85
C VAL A 89 48.51 -1.18 1.63
N ARG A 90 49.12 -1.90 2.58
CA ARG A 90 49.24 -3.37 2.49
C ARG A 90 47.91 -4.11 2.52
N VAL A 91 46.97 -3.64 3.32
CA VAL A 91 45.60 -4.21 3.34
C VAL A 91 44.93 -4.05 1.98
N LEU A 92 45.03 -2.88 1.37
CA LEU A 92 44.43 -2.60 0.07
C LEU A 92 45.10 -3.39 -1.06
N ASP A 93 46.45 -3.58 -0.99
CA ASP A 93 47.19 -4.45 -1.93
C ASP A 93 46.75 -5.93 -1.77
N SER A 94 46.61 -6.41 -0.52
CA SER A 94 46.13 -7.76 -0.25
C SER A 94 44.67 -7.97 -0.75
N ALA A 95 43.82 -6.94 -0.66
CA ALA A 95 42.49 -6.97 -1.20
C ALA A 95 42.47 -7.03 -2.74
N GLU A 96 43.35 -6.28 -3.41
CA GLU A 96 43.54 -6.31 -4.87
C GLU A 96 44.01 -7.70 -5.32
N GLN A 97 44.98 -8.31 -4.63
CA GLN A 97 45.43 -9.67 -4.92
C GLN A 97 44.35 -10.71 -4.72
N ALA A 98 43.53 -10.58 -3.65
CA ALA A 98 42.39 -11.47 -3.42
C ALA A 98 41.30 -11.34 -4.50
N ALA A 99 41.08 -10.12 -5.00
CA ALA A 99 40.16 -9.87 -6.12
C ALA A 99 40.65 -10.52 -7.41
N GLN A 100 41.94 -10.34 -7.75
CA GLN A 100 42.56 -10.94 -8.94
C GLN A 100 42.53 -12.47 -8.92
N LYS A 101 42.78 -13.10 -7.75
CA LYS A 101 42.69 -14.57 -7.58
C LYS A 101 41.26 -15.07 -7.81
N ALA A 102 40.26 -14.28 -7.48
CA ALA A 102 38.85 -14.62 -7.68
C ALA A 102 38.31 -14.30 -9.08
N GLY A 103 39.14 -13.71 -9.96
CA GLY A 103 38.74 -13.29 -11.31
C GLY A 103 37.94 -12.01 -11.35
N ASP A 104 37.97 -11.22 -10.27
CA ASP A 104 37.30 -9.93 -10.19
C ASP A 104 38.12 -8.84 -10.89
N SER A 105 37.49 -7.99 -11.70
CA SER A 105 38.14 -6.83 -12.33
C SER A 105 38.23 -5.61 -11.40
N PHE A 106 37.37 -5.58 -10.38
CA PHE A 106 37.27 -4.52 -9.37
C PHE A 106 37.34 -5.08 -7.95
N VAL A 107 37.94 -4.29 -7.04
CA VAL A 107 38.03 -4.63 -5.62
C VAL A 107 36.74 -4.24 -4.93
N ALA A 108 35.93 -5.22 -4.51
CA ALA A 108 34.67 -5.09 -3.82
C ALA A 108 34.88 -5.05 -2.29
N GLN A 109 33.81 -4.66 -1.55
CA GLN A 109 33.85 -4.56 -0.08
C GLN A 109 34.21 -5.89 0.60
N ASP A 110 33.76 -7.02 0.06
CA ASP A 110 34.09 -8.34 0.61
C ASP A 110 35.57 -8.66 0.48
N ARG A 111 36.21 -8.21 -0.60
CA ARG A 111 37.66 -8.33 -0.77
C ARG A 111 38.45 -7.38 0.14
N LEU A 112 37.89 -6.19 0.42
CA LEU A 112 38.44 -5.31 1.45
C LEU A 112 38.42 -5.99 2.84
N LEU A 113 37.32 -6.64 3.20
CA LEU A 113 37.21 -7.36 4.46
C LEU A 113 38.20 -8.52 4.55
N VAL A 114 38.39 -9.27 3.46
CA VAL A 114 39.41 -10.34 3.38
C VAL A 114 40.81 -9.74 3.50
N GLY A 115 41.10 -8.63 2.83
CA GLY A 115 42.38 -7.92 2.93
C GLY A 115 42.71 -7.48 4.36
N ILE A 116 41.72 -6.96 5.11
CA ILE A 116 41.87 -6.65 6.53
C ILE A 116 42.16 -7.93 7.33
N ALA A 117 41.37 -9.00 7.10
CA ALA A 117 41.50 -10.27 7.82
C ALA A 117 42.86 -10.96 7.57
N LEU A 118 43.47 -10.81 6.41
CA LEU A 118 44.80 -11.33 6.07
C LEU A 118 45.94 -10.57 6.78
N SER A 119 45.68 -9.31 7.15
CA SER A 119 46.72 -8.45 7.75
C SER A 119 46.97 -8.83 9.22
N ASP A 120 48.19 -8.42 9.71
CA ASP A 120 48.58 -8.55 11.12
C ASP A 120 48.27 -7.29 11.95
N THR A 121 47.44 -6.40 11.41
CA THR A 121 46.93 -5.20 12.08
C THR A 121 45.99 -5.52 13.24
N VAL A 122 45.69 -4.52 14.09
CA VAL A 122 44.74 -4.70 15.20
C VAL A 122 43.36 -5.03 14.66
N ALA A 123 42.93 -4.39 13.54
CA ALA A 123 41.68 -4.72 12.85
C ALA A 123 41.63 -6.18 12.35
N GLY A 124 42.74 -6.65 11.75
CA GLY A 124 42.87 -8.05 11.29
C GLY A 124 42.85 -9.07 12.44
N LYS A 125 43.46 -8.75 13.59
CA LYS A 125 43.41 -9.56 14.80
C LYS A 125 42.00 -9.59 15.38
N ALA A 126 41.32 -8.43 15.45
CA ALA A 126 39.94 -8.35 15.91
C ALA A 126 38.99 -9.25 15.11
N LEU A 127 39.15 -9.34 13.78
CA LEU A 127 38.38 -10.28 12.95
C LEU A 127 38.71 -11.74 13.27
N LYS A 128 40.01 -12.12 13.32
CA LYS A 128 40.46 -13.49 13.53
C LYS A 128 40.07 -14.05 14.90
N GLU A 129 40.22 -13.24 15.97
CA GLU A 129 39.93 -13.60 17.36
C GLU A 129 38.41 -13.76 17.61
N ASN A 130 37.62 -12.99 16.87
CA ASN A 130 36.14 -13.07 16.98
C ASN A 130 35.49 -13.98 15.90
N GLY A 131 36.26 -14.93 15.35
CA GLY A 131 35.74 -16.03 14.52
C GLY A 131 35.76 -15.78 13.01
N ALA A 132 35.98 -14.56 12.55
CA ALA A 132 36.03 -14.21 11.13
C ALA A 132 37.45 -14.45 10.51
N LYS A 133 37.86 -15.71 10.40
CA LYS A 133 39.13 -16.10 9.79
C LYS A 133 39.09 -15.91 8.27
N PRO A 134 40.24 -15.62 7.60
CA PRO A 134 40.28 -15.41 6.15
C PRO A 134 39.63 -16.55 5.34
N ASP A 135 39.98 -17.81 5.63
CA ASP A 135 39.44 -18.98 4.92
C ASP A 135 37.92 -19.13 5.10
N ALA A 136 37.40 -18.79 6.29
CA ALA A 136 35.96 -18.84 6.59
C ALA A 136 35.23 -17.70 5.86
N LEU A 137 35.84 -16.50 5.77
CA LEU A 137 35.33 -15.40 4.99
C LEU A 137 35.27 -15.71 3.50
N GLU A 138 36.35 -16.30 2.93
CA GLU A 138 36.35 -16.70 1.54
C GLU A 138 35.29 -17.73 1.21
N LYS A 139 35.03 -18.72 2.08
CA LYS A 139 33.93 -19.69 1.92
C LYS A 139 32.58 -19.01 1.99
N ALA A 140 32.38 -18.11 2.95
CA ALA A 140 31.15 -17.33 3.07
C ALA A 140 30.89 -16.46 1.83
N ILE A 141 31.93 -15.80 1.30
CA ILE A 141 31.88 -15.00 0.08
C ILE A 141 31.51 -15.90 -1.11
N ALA A 142 32.15 -17.05 -1.27
CA ALA A 142 31.85 -17.99 -2.35
C ALA A 142 30.38 -18.47 -2.31
N THR A 143 29.87 -18.72 -1.12
CA THR A 143 28.46 -19.12 -0.90
C THR A 143 27.48 -18.00 -1.27
N ILE A 144 27.79 -16.75 -0.88
CA ILE A 144 26.94 -15.58 -1.17
C ILE A 144 27.03 -15.19 -2.64
N ARG A 145 28.24 -15.18 -3.20
CA ARG A 145 28.46 -14.80 -4.60
C ARG A 145 27.98 -15.84 -5.61
N LYS A 146 27.87 -17.12 -5.23
CA LYS A 146 27.46 -18.23 -6.12
C LYS A 146 28.20 -18.20 -7.48
N GLY A 147 29.51 -17.97 -7.46
CA GLY A 147 30.34 -17.93 -8.67
C GLY A 147 30.28 -16.62 -9.46
N ARG A 148 29.65 -15.58 -8.97
CA ARG A 148 29.62 -14.25 -9.62
C ARG A 148 30.93 -13.50 -9.41
N THR A 149 31.45 -12.86 -10.48
CA THR A 149 32.62 -11.99 -10.46
C THR A 149 32.25 -10.52 -10.53
N VAL A 150 33.05 -9.65 -9.96
CA VAL A 150 32.86 -8.19 -9.94
C VAL A 150 33.58 -7.58 -11.11
N ASN A 151 32.87 -7.33 -12.22
CA ASN A 151 33.45 -6.86 -13.48
C ASN A 151 33.01 -5.42 -13.84
N SER A 152 32.27 -4.72 -12.98
CA SER A 152 31.91 -3.31 -13.14
C SER A 152 32.02 -2.57 -11.81
N GLU A 153 32.22 -1.24 -11.88
CA GLU A 153 32.30 -0.39 -10.68
C GLU A 153 31.06 -0.51 -9.76
N ASN A 154 29.89 -0.75 -10.33
CA ASN A 154 28.60 -0.82 -9.62
C ASN A 154 28.12 -2.27 -9.41
N ALA A 155 28.99 -3.27 -9.62
CA ALA A 155 28.58 -4.68 -9.51
C ALA A 155 28.03 -5.05 -8.12
N GLU A 156 28.50 -4.41 -7.06
CA GLU A 156 28.03 -4.66 -5.69
C GLU A 156 26.60 -4.12 -5.43
N ALA A 157 26.20 -3.04 -6.11
CA ALA A 157 24.83 -2.55 -6.05
C ALA A 157 23.83 -3.56 -6.62
N ASN A 158 24.33 -4.49 -7.45
CA ASN A 158 23.55 -5.54 -8.11
C ASN A 158 23.53 -6.87 -7.31
N PHE A 159 24.27 -6.99 -6.21
CA PHE A 159 24.10 -8.10 -5.28
C PHE A 159 22.85 -7.86 -4.41
N ASP A 160 22.03 -8.89 -4.24
CA ASP A 160 20.73 -8.80 -3.57
C ASP A 160 19.70 -7.87 -4.27
N ALA A 161 19.75 -7.80 -5.61
CA ALA A 161 18.83 -6.97 -6.40
C ALA A 161 17.36 -7.31 -6.12
N LEU A 162 17.03 -8.60 -5.91
CA LEU A 162 15.68 -9.03 -5.55
C LEU A 162 15.22 -8.47 -4.20
N LYS A 163 16.08 -8.38 -3.20
CA LYS A 163 15.72 -7.78 -1.90
C LYS A 163 15.51 -6.27 -1.97
N LYS A 164 16.23 -5.59 -2.89
CA LYS A 164 16.13 -4.13 -3.05
C LYS A 164 14.96 -3.70 -3.92
N TYR A 165 14.66 -4.48 -4.96
CA TYR A 165 13.73 -4.09 -6.00
C TYR A 165 12.50 -4.99 -6.10
N ALA A 166 12.36 -5.97 -5.19
CA ALA A 166 11.17 -6.82 -5.14
C ALA A 166 10.77 -7.12 -3.69
N ARG A 167 9.46 -7.12 -3.44
CA ARG A 167 8.85 -7.50 -2.17
C ARG A 167 8.48 -8.98 -2.21
N ASP A 168 8.89 -9.76 -1.23
CA ASP A 168 8.49 -11.18 -1.11
C ASP A 168 7.08 -11.27 -0.53
N VAL A 169 6.09 -11.48 -1.40
CA VAL A 169 4.67 -11.61 -1.02
C VAL A 169 4.44 -12.92 -0.27
N THR A 170 5.21 -13.98 -0.58
CA THR A 170 5.14 -15.28 0.12
C THR A 170 5.64 -15.16 1.57
N GLU A 171 6.67 -14.37 1.82
CA GLU A 171 7.16 -14.10 3.18
C GLU A 171 6.12 -13.32 4.00
N VAL A 172 5.49 -12.32 3.39
CA VAL A 172 4.40 -11.56 4.03
C VAL A 172 3.19 -12.46 4.33
N ALA A 173 2.86 -13.40 3.40
CA ALA A 173 1.83 -14.42 3.62
C ALA A 173 2.18 -15.38 4.75
N GLN A 174 3.45 -15.80 4.85
CA GLN A 174 3.94 -16.66 5.94
C GLN A 174 3.85 -15.96 7.29
N ALA A 175 4.07 -14.66 7.32
CA ALA A 175 3.95 -13.83 8.52
C ALA A 175 2.49 -13.53 8.91
N GLY A 176 1.48 -13.98 8.13
CA GLY A 176 0.05 -13.72 8.39
C GLY A 176 -0.39 -12.26 8.21
N LYS A 177 0.39 -11.46 7.49
CA LYS A 177 0.16 -10.01 7.36
C LYS A 177 -0.68 -9.61 6.14
N LEU A 178 -1.06 -10.57 5.29
CA LEU A 178 -1.93 -10.32 4.14
C LEU A 178 -3.40 -10.32 4.55
N ASP A 179 -4.19 -9.55 3.81
CA ASP A 179 -5.65 -9.57 3.96
C ASP A 179 -6.24 -10.86 3.41
N PRO A 180 -7.35 -11.36 3.98
CA PRO A 180 -8.04 -12.51 3.42
C PRO A 180 -8.63 -12.15 2.06
N VAL A 181 -8.39 -13.00 1.05
CA VAL A 181 -8.92 -12.78 -0.30
C VAL A 181 -10.22 -13.55 -0.45
N ILE A 182 -11.31 -12.82 -0.71
CA ILE A 182 -12.67 -13.33 -0.77
C ILE A 182 -13.26 -13.11 -2.16
N GLY A 183 -13.98 -14.11 -2.70
CA GLY A 183 -14.72 -13.97 -3.95
C GLY A 183 -13.87 -13.93 -5.22
N ARG A 184 -12.60 -14.37 -5.16
CA ARG A 184 -11.67 -14.42 -6.31
C ARG A 184 -11.11 -15.83 -6.58
N ASP A 185 -11.80 -16.86 -6.10
CA ASP A 185 -11.36 -18.24 -6.22
C ASP A 185 -11.22 -18.72 -7.67
N GLU A 186 -12.09 -18.29 -8.56
CA GLU A 186 -12.05 -18.67 -9.97
C GLU A 186 -10.84 -18.07 -10.68
N GLU A 187 -10.58 -16.78 -10.48
CA GLU A 187 -9.44 -16.09 -11.08
C GLU A 187 -8.11 -16.62 -10.54
N ILE A 188 -8.02 -16.88 -9.22
CA ILE A 188 -6.82 -17.50 -8.61
C ILE A 188 -6.62 -18.90 -9.18
N ARG A 189 -7.66 -19.73 -9.27
CA ARG A 189 -7.59 -21.07 -9.86
C ARG A 189 -7.16 -21.00 -11.32
N ARG A 190 -7.67 -20.03 -12.07
CA ARG A 190 -7.29 -19.80 -13.45
C ARG A 190 -5.84 -19.38 -13.61
N ALA A 191 -5.34 -18.50 -12.75
CA ALA A 191 -3.93 -18.11 -12.71
C ALA A 191 -3.02 -19.32 -12.41
N ILE A 192 -3.39 -20.14 -11.42
CA ILE A 192 -2.70 -21.40 -11.10
C ILE A 192 -2.66 -22.35 -12.31
N GLN A 193 -3.80 -22.55 -12.99
CA GLN A 193 -3.86 -23.38 -14.20
C GLN A 193 -2.95 -22.86 -15.31
N VAL A 194 -2.88 -21.56 -15.50
CA VAL A 194 -2.01 -20.94 -16.51
C VAL A 194 -0.54 -21.14 -16.14
N LEU A 195 -0.15 -20.90 -14.90
CA LEU A 195 1.23 -21.10 -14.41
C LEU A 195 1.71 -22.54 -14.54
N ALA A 196 0.80 -23.52 -14.43
CA ALA A 196 1.12 -24.94 -14.57
C ALA A 196 1.24 -25.41 -16.04
N ARG A 197 0.99 -24.56 -17.03
CA ARG A 197 1.07 -24.93 -18.46
C ARG A 197 2.53 -25.05 -18.92
N ARG A 198 2.73 -25.83 -19.98
CA ARG A 198 4.03 -25.93 -20.68
C ARG A 198 4.36 -24.73 -21.56
N SER A 199 3.35 -24.07 -22.09
CA SER A 199 3.46 -22.88 -22.96
C SER A 199 2.37 -21.88 -22.62
N LYS A 200 2.60 -20.58 -22.85
CA LYS A 200 1.74 -19.50 -22.39
C LYS A 200 1.43 -19.58 -20.90
N ASN A 201 2.48 -19.86 -20.15
CA ASN A 201 2.44 -20.13 -18.71
C ASN A 201 2.56 -18.86 -17.85
N ASN A 202 2.48 -17.67 -18.44
CA ASN A 202 2.50 -16.41 -17.73
C ASN A 202 1.08 -15.79 -17.80
N PRO A 203 0.32 -15.75 -16.71
CA PRO A 203 -0.99 -15.08 -16.69
C PRO A 203 -0.83 -13.55 -16.71
N VAL A 204 -1.72 -12.87 -17.43
CA VAL A 204 -1.92 -11.43 -17.31
C VAL A 204 -3.31 -11.20 -16.76
N LEU A 205 -3.40 -10.57 -15.60
CA LEU A 205 -4.64 -10.15 -14.97
C LEU A 205 -5.11 -8.87 -15.65
N ILE A 206 -6.24 -8.93 -16.32
CA ILE A 206 -6.79 -7.82 -17.10
C ILE A 206 -8.08 -7.36 -16.44
N GLY A 207 -8.13 -6.12 -16.02
CA GLY A 207 -9.33 -5.54 -15.41
C GLY A 207 -9.15 -4.06 -15.12
N GLU A 208 -10.24 -3.38 -14.83
CA GLU A 208 -10.23 -1.97 -14.49
C GLU A 208 -9.45 -1.69 -13.18
N PRO A 209 -9.00 -0.46 -12.95
CA PRO A 209 -8.37 -0.08 -11.68
C PRO A 209 -9.31 -0.34 -10.51
N GLY A 210 -8.79 -0.84 -9.38
CA GLY A 210 -9.58 -1.04 -8.17
C GLY A 210 -10.45 -2.30 -8.12
N VAL A 211 -10.44 -3.18 -9.16
CA VAL A 211 -11.21 -4.44 -9.13
C VAL A 211 -10.56 -5.56 -8.31
N GLY A 212 -9.37 -5.34 -7.77
CA GLY A 212 -8.68 -6.31 -6.91
C GLY A 212 -7.72 -7.25 -7.63
N LYS A 213 -7.03 -6.80 -8.70
CA LYS A 213 -6.01 -7.59 -9.41
C LYS A 213 -4.87 -8.02 -8.49
N THR A 214 -4.37 -7.13 -7.65
CA THR A 214 -3.29 -7.39 -6.68
C THR A 214 -3.72 -8.39 -5.61
N ALA A 215 -4.98 -8.33 -5.15
CA ALA A 215 -5.54 -9.28 -4.20
C ALA A 215 -5.50 -10.74 -4.72
N ILE A 216 -5.70 -10.97 -6.04
CA ILE A 216 -5.58 -12.29 -6.64
C ILE A 216 -4.16 -12.87 -6.46
N VAL A 217 -3.15 -12.01 -6.58
CA VAL A 217 -1.74 -12.39 -6.42
C VAL A 217 -1.43 -12.70 -4.94
N GLU A 218 -1.98 -11.91 -4.03
CA GLU A 218 -1.88 -12.14 -2.59
C GLU A 218 -2.58 -13.46 -2.19
N GLY A 219 -3.77 -13.72 -2.73
CA GLY A 219 -4.47 -14.99 -2.54
C GLY A 219 -3.71 -16.19 -3.09
N LEU A 220 -3.03 -16.03 -4.23
CA LEU A 220 -2.14 -17.05 -4.76
C LEU A 220 -0.96 -17.31 -3.82
N ALA A 221 -0.35 -16.26 -3.25
CA ALA A 221 0.74 -16.41 -2.28
C ALA A 221 0.28 -17.17 -1.03
N GLN A 222 -0.91 -16.84 -0.51
CA GLN A 222 -1.52 -17.56 0.62
C GLN A 222 -1.72 -19.05 0.30
N ARG A 223 -2.21 -19.40 -0.89
CA ARG A 223 -2.38 -20.81 -1.32
C ARG A 223 -1.04 -21.53 -1.50
N ILE A 224 0.00 -20.85 -2.01
CA ILE A 224 1.36 -21.44 -2.10
C ILE A 224 1.88 -21.77 -0.69
N VAL A 225 1.73 -20.85 0.26
CA VAL A 225 2.19 -21.03 1.64
C VAL A 225 1.42 -22.14 2.35
N ASN A 226 0.11 -22.24 2.13
CA ASN A 226 -0.75 -23.28 2.70
C ASN A 226 -0.62 -24.64 1.99
N GLY A 227 0.13 -24.71 0.88
CA GLY A 227 0.29 -25.93 0.09
C GLY A 227 -0.92 -26.29 -0.78
N ASP A 228 -1.91 -25.41 -0.90
CA ASP A 228 -3.13 -25.59 -1.70
C ASP A 228 -2.90 -25.21 -3.18
N VAL A 229 -1.82 -25.78 -3.74
CA VAL A 229 -1.41 -25.59 -5.13
C VAL A 229 -0.84 -26.90 -5.68
N PRO A 230 -0.83 -27.10 -7.03
CA PRO A 230 -0.17 -28.25 -7.66
C PRO A 230 1.32 -28.35 -7.27
N GLU A 231 1.87 -29.58 -7.28
CA GLU A 231 3.27 -29.85 -6.92
C GLU A 231 4.27 -28.92 -7.63
N ALA A 232 4.02 -28.58 -8.89
CA ALA A 232 4.88 -27.68 -9.67
C ALA A 232 4.99 -26.26 -9.11
N LEU A 233 4.06 -25.84 -8.25
CA LEU A 233 4.01 -24.50 -7.63
C LEU A 233 4.32 -24.53 -6.14
N LYS A 234 4.40 -25.70 -5.52
CA LYS A 234 4.79 -25.82 -4.11
C LYS A 234 6.21 -25.29 -3.91
N ASN A 235 6.45 -24.64 -2.81
CA ASN A 235 7.73 -24.07 -2.41
C ASN A 235 8.28 -22.97 -3.34
N LYS A 236 7.50 -22.48 -4.31
CA LYS A 236 7.88 -21.31 -5.10
C LYS A 236 7.70 -20.04 -4.29
N LYS A 237 8.58 -19.08 -4.53
CA LYS A 237 8.48 -17.73 -3.98
C LYS A 237 7.78 -16.81 -4.98
N LEU A 238 6.83 -16.02 -4.49
CA LEU A 238 6.15 -15.02 -5.28
C LEU A 238 6.69 -13.64 -4.87
N LEU A 239 7.38 -12.99 -5.79
CA LEU A 239 8.01 -11.69 -5.59
C LEU A 239 7.28 -10.62 -6.39
N SER A 240 6.89 -9.53 -5.77
CA SER A 240 6.31 -8.36 -6.44
C SER A 240 7.41 -7.36 -6.78
N LEU A 241 7.56 -7.04 -8.07
CA LEU A 241 8.56 -6.08 -8.56
C LEU A 241 8.14 -4.65 -8.20
N ASP A 242 9.03 -3.93 -7.54
CA ASP A 242 8.84 -2.51 -7.23
C ASP A 242 9.41 -1.64 -8.35
N MET A 243 8.52 -1.18 -9.23
CA MET A 243 8.90 -0.29 -10.33
C MET A 243 9.40 1.06 -9.86
N GLY A 244 8.84 1.57 -8.74
CA GLY A 244 9.26 2.83 -8.15
C GLY A 244 10.71 2.75 -7.67
N ALA A 245 11.07 1.70 -6.96
CA ALA A 245 12.44 1.47 -6.47
C ALA A 245 13.45 1.27 -7.62
N LEU A 246 13.03 0.63 -8.73
CA LEU A 246 13.89 0.47 -9.90
C LEU A 246 14.22 1.79 -10.59
N VAL A 247 13.26 2.72 -10.63
CA VAL A 247 13.42 4.03 -11.30
C VAL A 247 14.00 5.08 -10.36
N ALA A 248 13.72 5.01 -9.05
CA ALA A 248 14.19 5.98 -8.07
C ALA A 248 15.71 6.13 -8.08
N GLY A 249 16.19 7.38 -8.23
CA GLY A 249 17.60 7.71 -8.25
C GLY A 249 18.37 7.30 -9.52
N ALA A 250 17.73 6.68 -10.50
CA ALA A 250 18.36 6.40 -11.79
C ALA A 250 18.42 7.70 -12.61
N LYS A 251 19.61 8.30 -12.69
CA LYS A 251 19.84 9.53 -13.48
C LYS A 251 19.89 9.28 -14.97
N TYR A 252 20.26 8.07 -15.38
CA TYR A 252 20.42 7.67 -16.77
C TYR A 252 19.67 6.36 -17.07
N ARG A 253 19.21 6.20 -18.31
CA ARG A 253 18.56 5.00 -18.82
C ARG A 253 19.35 3.71 -18.54
N GLY A 254 20.67 3.74 -18.65
CA GLY A 254 21.54 2.59 -18.42
C GLY A 254 21.44 2.02 -17.01
N GLU A 255 21.28 2.86 -15.99
CA GLU A 255 21.19 2.42 -14.60
C GLU A 255 19.93 1.59 -14.32
N PHE A 256 18.78 2.00 -14.86
CA PHE A 256 17.54 1.22 -14.78
C PHE A 256 17.68 -0.14 -15.49
N GLU A 257 18.25 -0.15 -16.72
CA GLU A 257 18.48 -1.38 -17.46
C GLU A 257 19.42 -2.34 -16.72
N GLU A 258 20.48 -1.83 -16.07
CA GLU A 258 21.38 -2.64 -15.24
C GLU A 258 20.71 -3.22 -14.02
N ARG A 259 19.89 -2.44 -13.30
CA ARG A 259 19.12 -2.91 -12.14
C ARG A 259 18.14 -4.02 -12.54
N LEU A 260 17.39 -3.81 -13.63
CA LEU A 260 16.46 -4.83 -14.14
C LEU A 260 17.19 -6.09 -14.60
N LYS A 261 18.33 -5.97 -15.30
CA LYS A 261 19.19 -7.10 -15.67
C LYS A 261 19.68 -7.87 -14.44
N ALA A 262 20.05 -7.17 -13.36
CA ALA A 262 20.47 -7.79 -12.11
C ALA A 262 19.34 -8.61 -11.48
N VAL A 263 18.10 -8.07 -11.42
CA VAL A 263 16.91 -8.77 -10.95
C VAL A 263 16.64 -10.02 -11.80
N LEU A 264 16.64 -9.89 -13.13
CA LEU A 264 16.40 -11.01 -14.04
C LEU A 264 17.45 -12.11 -13.89
N LYS A 265 18.73 -11.74 -13.74
CA LYS A 265 19.82 -12.69 -13.53
C LYS A 265 19.69 -13.45 -12.19
N GLU A 266 19.22 -12.80 -11.14
CA GLU A 266 18.95 -13.48 -9.87
C GLU A 266 17.77 -14.46 -9.99
N ILE A 267 16.73 -14.11 -10.74
CA ILE A 267 15.60 -15.01 -11.02
C ILE A 267 16.07 -16.23 -11.84
N GLU A 268 16.91 -16.02 -12.86
CA GLU A 268 17.49 -17.11 -13.66
C GLU A 268 18.30 -18.07 -12.78
N THR A 269 19.12 -17.53 -11.86
CA THR A 269 19.94 -18.34 -10.93
C THR A 269 19.06 -19.15 -9.94
N ALA A 270 17.86 -18.72 -9.68
CA ALA A 270 16.89 -19.44 -8.81
C ALA A 270 16.19 -20.60 -9.52
N GLU A 271 16.58 -20.96 -10.75
CA GLU A 271 16.14 -22.14 -11.49
C GLU A 271 14.60 -22.36 -11.47
N GLY A 272 13.83 -21.30 -11.69
CA GLY A 272 12.38 -21.34 -11.77
C GLY A 272 11.65 -21.45 -10.42
N GLN A 273 12.33 -21.27 -9.30
CA GLN A 273 11.70 -21.26 -7.97
C GLN A 273 10.98 -19.92 -7.66
N ILE A 274 11.16 -18.91 -8.51
CA ILE A 274 10.60 -17.59 -8.32
C ILE A 274 9.53 -17.33 -9.37
N ILE A 275 8.40 -16.79 -8.91
CA ILE A 275 7.34 -16.22 -9.74
C ILE A 275 7.38 -14.71 -9.52
N LEU A 276 7.60 -13.94 -10.59
CA LEU A 276 7.66 -12.47 -10.52
C LEU A 276 6.29 -11.88 -10.80
N PHE A 277 5.76 -11.08 -9.89
CA PHE A 277 4.57 -10.27 -10.14
C PHE A 277 4.99 -8.87 -10.61
N ILE A 278 4.36 -8.41 -11.68
CA ILE A 278 4.60 -7.10 -12.28
C ILE A 278 3.26 -6.39 -12.35
N ASP A 279 3.04 -5.46 -11.43
CA ASP A 279 1.88 -4.59 -11.50
C ASP A 279 2.10 -3.51 -12.54
N GLU A 280 1.01 -3.00 -13.11
CA GLU A 280 1.06 -2.03 -14.22
C GLU A 280 2.07 -2.43 -15.32
N MET A 281 2.03 -3.70 -15.74
CA MET A 281 2.99 -4.28 -16.68
C MET A 281 3.19 -3.46 -17.96
N HIS A 282 2.20 -2.66 -18.33
CA HIS A 282 2.26 -1.75 -19.47
C HIS A 282 3.37 -0.69 -19.34
N THR A 283 3.75 -0.32 -18.12
CA THR A 283 4.84 0.64 -17.85
C THR A 283 6.19 0.11 -18.32
N LEU A 284 6.43 -1.21 -18.17
CA LEU A 284 7.63 -1.87 -18.65
C LEU A 284 7.65 -2.07 -20.17
N VAL A 285 6.47 -2.30 -20.78
CA VAL A 285 6.36 -2.67 -22.20
C VAL A 285 6.10 -1.45 -23.08
N GLY A 286 5.46 -0.41 -22.55
CA GLY A 286 4.99 0.74 -23.30
C GLY A 286 5.86 1.99 -23.25
N ALA A 287 6.81 2.03 -22.35
CA ALA A 287 7.62 3.21 -22.10
C ALA A 287 8.58 3.63 -23.23
N GLY A 288 8.72 2.84 -24.28
CA GLY A 288 9.70 3.05 -25.36
C GLY A 288 9.23 3.83 -26.60
N ARG A 289 8.00 4.36 -26.64
CA ARG A 289 7.45 5.00 -27.85
C ARG A 289 7.46 6.53 -27.88
N THR A 290 7.81 7.18 -26.80
CA THR A 290 8.10 8.62 -26.77
C THR A 290 9.61 8.83 -26.62
N ASP A 291 10.19 9.79 -27.33
CA ASP A 291 11.62 10.10 -27.27
C ASP A 291 12.10 10.21 -25.82
N GLY A 292 12.94 9.25 -25.39
CA GLY A 292 13.52 9.19 -24.04
C GLY A 292 12.89 8.19 -23.05
N ALA A 293 11.84 7.46 -23.39
CA ALA A 293 11.19 6.49 -22.48
C ALA A 293 11.88 5.10 -22.50
N MET A 294 11.83 4.42 -21.35
CA MET A 294 12.53 3.16 -21.06
C MET A 294 11.84 1.97 -21.74
N ASP A 295 12.48 1.28 -22.67
CA ASP A 295 11.99 0.05 -23.28
C ASP A 295 12.58 -1.20 -22.61
N ALA A 296 12.02 -1.58 -21.46
CA ALA A 296 12.44 -2.78 -20.73
C ALA A 296 11.94 -4.08 -21.37
N SER A 297 11.05 -3.99 -22.35
CA SER A 297 10.49 -5.18 -23.02
C SER A 297 11.56 -6.03 -23.71
N ASN A 298 12.60 -5.39 -24.24
CA ASN A 298 13.70 -6.08 -24.90
C ASN A 298 14.57 -6.92 -23.94
N LEU A 299 14.53 -6.60 -22.64
CA LEU A 299 15.24 -7.36 -21.59
C LEU A 299 14.41 -8.56 -21.12
N ILE A 300 13.10 -8.40 -21.02
CA ILE A 300 12.19 -9.43 -20.51
C ILE A 300 11.84 -10.48 -21.57
N LYS A 301 11.70 -10.08 -22.85
CA LYS A 301 11.33 -10.97 -23.96
C LYS A 301 12.24 -12.20 -24.11
N PRO A 302 13.58 -12.09 -24.06
CA PRO A 302 14.46 -13.26 -24.12
C PRO A 302 14.23 -14.25 -22.96
N GLU A 303 14.05 -13.75 -21.74
CA GLU A 303 13.88 -14.57 -20.55
C GLU A 303 12.53 -15.32 -20.56
N LEU A 304 11.47 -14.65 -21.00
CA LEU A 304 10.17 -15.25 -21.28
C LEU A 304 10.26 -16.30 -22.40
N ALA A 305 11.11 -16.05 -23.41
CA ALA A 305 11.26 -16.96 -24.53
C ALA A 305 11.98 -18.24 -24.14
N ARG A 306 12.99 -18.16 -23.29
CA ARG A 306 13.73 -19.32 -22.76
C ARG A 306 12.93 -20.10 -21.72
N GLY A 307 11.90 -19.48 -21.12
CA GLY A 307 11.14 -20.07 -20.01
C GLY A 307 11.85 -19.97 -18.66
N THR A 308 12.91 -19.17 -18.55
CA THR A 308 13.63 -18.91 -17.30
C THR A 308 12.87 -17.99 -16.38
N LEU A 309 12.04 -17.10 -16.95
CA LEU A 309 11.19 -16.19 -16.20
C LEU A 309 9.74 -16.69 -16.19
N HIS A 310 9.22 -16.94 -14.99
CA HIS A 310 7.79 -17.09 -14.72
C HIS A 310 7.27 -15.79 -14.15
N CYS A 311 6.27 -15.18 -14.80
CA CYS A 311 5.71 -13.93 -14.29
C CYS A 311 4.18 -13.89 -14.38
N ILE A 312 3.61 -13.06 -13.50
CA ILE A 312 2.21 -12.66 -13.49
C ILE A 312 2.20 -11.16 -13.80
N GLY A 313 1.52 -10.74 -14.85
CA GLY A 313 1.32 -9.33 -15.15
C GLY A 313 -0.05 -8.87 -14.68
N ALA A 314 -0.18 -7.58 -14.34
CA ALA A 314 -1.47 -6.93 -14.13
C ALA A 314 -1.54 -5.66 -14.99
N THR A 315 -2.69 -5.39 -15.63
CA THR A 315 -2.89 -4.22 -16.49
C THR A 315 -4.39 -3.99 -16.74
N THR A 316 -4.74 -2.86 -17.36
CA THR A 316 -6.10 -2.61 -17.83
C THR A 316 -6.34 -3.22 -19.23
N LEU A 317 -7.60 -3.31 -19.66
CA LEU A 317 -7.95 -3.89 -20.96
C LEU A 317 -7.38 -3.05 -22.12
N ASP A 318 -7.47 -1.73 -22.02
CA ASP A 318 -6.99 -0.82 -23.05
C ASP A 318 -5.47 -0.85 -23.20
N GLU A 319 -4.75 -0.91 -22.08
CA GLU A 319 -3.30 -1.04 -22.05
C GLU A 319 -2.83 -2.40 -22.56
N TYR A 320 -3.54 -3.48 -22.20
CA TYR A 320 -3.27 -4.81 -22.73
C TYR A 320 -3.36 -4.82 -24.27
N ARG A 321 -4.45 -4.30 -24.82
CA ARG A 321 -4.65 -4.21 -26.28
C ARG A 321 -3.60 -3.33 -26.96
N LYS A 322 -3.22 -2.24 -26.31
CA LYS A 322 -2.28 -1.26 -26.87
C LYS A 322 -0.84 -1.74 -26.89
N TYR A 323 -0.40 -2.41 -25.83
CA TYR A 323 1.02 -2.69 -25.57
C TYR A 323 1.39 -4.17 -25.66
N ILE A 324 0.52 -5.10 -25.21
CA ILE A 324 0.85 -6.52 -25.09
C ILE A 324 0.29 -7.31 -26.29
N GLU A 325 -0.97 -7.13 -26.63
CA GLU A 325 -1.63 -7.88 -27.69
C GLU A 325 -1.00 -7.60 -29.07
N LYS A 326 -0.57 -6.37 -29.31
CA LYS A 326 0.10 -5.97 -30.58
C LYS A 326 1.53 -6.49 -30.72
N ASP A 327 2.15 -6.89 -29.63
CA ASP A 327 3.49 -7.47 -29.63
C ASP A 327 3.40 -9.00 -29.76
N ALA A 328 3.72 -9.52 -30.93
CA ALA A 328 3.60 -10.95 -31.22
C ALA A 328 4.47 -11.84 -30.30
N ALA A 329 5.58 -11.33 -29.78
CA ALA A 329 6.46 -12.06 -28.88
C ALA A 329 5.83 -12.21 -27.49
N LEU A 330 5.20 -11.15 -26.98
CA LEU A 330 4.52 -11.14 -25.70
C LEU A 330 3.18 -11.89 -25.76
N ALA A 331 2.37 -11.64 -26.79
CA ALA A 331 1.07 -12.31 -26.98
C ALA A 331 1.16 -13.84 -27.04
N ARG A 332 2.29 -14.38 -27.51
CA ARG A 332 2.55 -15.85 -27.51
C ARG A 332 2.98 -16.41 -26.17
N ARG A 333 3.37 -15.56 -25.21
CA ARG A 333 3.90 -15.97 -23.89
C ARG A 333 2.95 -15.71 -22.77
N PHE A 334 2.08 -14.74 -22.92
CA PHE A 334 1.09 -14.37 -21.93
C PHE A 334 -0.30 -14.97 -22.24
N GLN A 335 -1.01 -15.33 -21.18
CA GLN A 335 -2.40 -15.78 -21.26
C GLN A 335 -3.28 -14.80 -20.48
N PRO A 336 -4.26 -14.16 -21.11
CA PRO A 336 -5.17 -13.26 -20.42
C PRO A 336 -6.06 -14.01 -19.42
N VAL A 337 -6.23 -13.40 -18.25
CA VAL A 337 -7.17 -13.76 -17.19
C VAL A 337 -7.96 -12.50 -16.87
N PHE A 338 -9.23 -12.49 -17.23
CA PHE A 338 -10.09 -11.33 -17.03
C PHE A 338 -10.55 -11.27 -15.58
N VAL A 339 -10.44 -10.09 -15.00
CA VAL A 339 -10.85 -9.76 -13.63
C VAL A 339 -11.95 -8.71 -13.71
N GLY A 340 -13.19 -9.15 -13.57
CA GLY A 340 -14.36 -8.27 -13.62
C GLY A 340 -14.59 -7.54 -12.30
N GLU A 341 -15.41 -6.48 -12.37
CA GLU A 341 -15.94 -5.81 -11.18
C GLU A 341 -16.83 -6.81 -10.41
N PRO A 342 -16.65 -6.98 -9.08
CA PRO A 342 -17.49 -7.85 -8.29
C PRO A 342 -18.90 -7.28 -8.16
N SER A 343 -19.89 -8.15 -7.94
CA SER A 343 -21.24 -7.71 -7.63
C SER A 343 -21.31 -6.99 -6.27
N VAL A 344 -22.41 -6.26 -6.02
CA VAL A 344 -22.65 -5.64 -4.71
C VAL A 344 -22.66 -6.70 -3.59
N ALA A 345 -23.25 -7.87 -3.84
CA ALA A 345 -23.29 -8.98 -2.87
C ALA A 345 -21.89 -9.53 -2.57
N ASP A 346 -21.04 -9.72 -3.60
CA ASP A 346 -19.66 -10.16 -3.43
C ASP A 346 -18.85 -9.10 -2.70
N THR A 347 -19.07 -7.82 -3.02
CA THR A 347 -18.44 -6.69 -2.33
C THR A 347 -18.77 -6.65 -0.86
N ILE A 348 -20.04 -6.86 -0.48
CA ILE A 348 -20.43 -6.96 0.94
C ILE A 348 -19.68 -8.09 1.64
N SER A 349 -19.53 -9.24 0.98
CA SER A 349 -18.79 -10.38 1.51
C SER A 349 -17.30 -10.05 1.69
N ILE A 350 -16.69 -9.35 0.73
CA ILE A 350 -15.32 -8.85 0.82
C ILE A 350 -15.18 -7.89 2.00
N LEU A 351 -16.05 -6.89 2.11
CA LEU A 351 -16.03 -5.93 3.21
C LEU A 351 -16.18 -6.60 4.59
N ARG A 352 -17.03 -7.61 4.71
CA ARG A 352 -17.17 -8.41 5.95
C ARG A 352 -15.88 -9.13 6.31
N GLY A 353 -15.16 -9.64 5.31
CA GLY A 353 -13.91 -10.35 5.54
C GLY A 353 -12.74 -9.45 5.96
N ILE A 354 -12.72 -8.20 5.50
CA ILE A 354 -11.66 -7.24 5.87
C ILE A 354 -12.05 -6.37 7.07
N LYS A 355 -13.31 -6.42 7.53
CA LYS A 355 -13.89 -5.59 8.58
C LYS A 355 -13.02 -5.56 9.85
N GLU A 356 -12.64 -6.73 10.39
CA GLU A 356 -11.87 -6.83 11.64
C GLU A 356 -10.54 -6.08 11.55
N LYS A 357 -9.87 -6.09 10.40
CA LYS A 357 -8.61 -5.38 10.19
C LYS A 357 -8.77 -3.86 10.16
N TYR A 358 -9.85 -3.37 9.54
CA TYR A 358 -10.17 -1.95 9.54
C TYR A 358 -10.63 -1.46 10.93
N GLU A 359 -11.41 -2.26 11.65
CA GLU A 359 -11.77 -1.99 13.06
C GLU A 359 -10.53 -1.90 13.94
N LEU A 360 -9.55 -2.80 13.75
CA LEU A 360 -8.28 -2.81 14.46
C LEU A 360 -7.45 -1.57 14.12
N HIS A 361 -7.32 -1.26 12.82
CA HIS A 361 -6.48 -0.14 12.35
C HIS A 361 -6.97 1.21 12.89
N HIS A 362 -8.28 1.46 12.79
CA HIS A 362 -8.86 2.74 13.22
C HIS A 362 -9.27 2.76 14.69
N GLY A 363 -9.37 1.59 15.35
CA GLY A 363 -9.82 1.49 16.72
C GLY A 363 -11.30 1.86 16.91
N VAL A 364 -12.12 1.68 15.88
CA VAL A 364 -13.56 1.98 15.89
C VAL A 364 -14.36 0.77 15.39
N ARG A 365 -15.56 0.60 15.89
CA ARG A 365 -16.46 -0.47 15.44
C ARG A 365 -17.12 -0.11 14.12
N ILE A 366 -17.30 -1.10 13.22
CA ILE A 366 -18.00 -0.93 11.94
C ILE A 366 -19.25 -1.80 11.96
N THR A 367 -20.43 -1.20 11.76
CA THR A 367 -21.68 -1.95 11.73
C THR A 367 -21.85 -2.69 10.40
N ASP A 368 -22.62 -3.80 10.39
CA ASP A 368 -22.93 -4.51 9.13
C ASP A 368 -23.76 -3.62 8.19
N GLY A 369 -24.63 -2.78 8.75
CA GLY A 369 -25.38 -1.78 7.98
C GLY A 369 -24.48 -0.79 7.23
N ALA A 370 -23.35 -0.38 7.84
CA ALA A 370 -22.36 0.48 7.18
C ALA A 370 -21.72 -0.23 5.98
N LEU A 371 -21.38 -1.52 6.10
CA LEU A 371 -20.80 -2.31 5.01
C LEU A 371 -21.76 -2.45 3.83
N VAL A 372 -23.02 -2.77 4.12
CA VAL A 372 -24.08 -2.86 3.10
C VAL A 372 -24.31 -1.51 2.43
N SER A 373 -24.35 -0.43 3.22
CA SER A 373 -24.50 0.94 2.70
C SER A 373 -23.30 1.35 1.85
N ALA A 374 -22.06 1.05 2.27
CA ALA A 374 -20.87 1.36 1.51
C ALA A 374 -20.87 0.69 0.12
N ALA A 375 -21.18 -0.60 0.05
CA ALA A 375 -21.27 -1.32 -1.22
C ALA A 375 -22.41 -0.79 -2.11
N THR A 376 -23.58 -0.52 -1.53
CA THR A 376 -24.77 -0.11 -2.28
C THR A 376 -24.67 1.33 -2.76
N LEU A 377 -24.28 2.26 -1.87
CA LEU A 377 -24.19 3.68 -2.18
C LEU A 377 -23.03 3.97 -3.13
N SER A 378 -21.86 3.32 -2.93
CA SER A 378 -20.74 3.48 -3.86
C SER A 378 -21.10 2.99 -5.26
N ASN A 379 -21.75 1.84 -5.38
CA ASN A 379 -22.19 1.32 -6.68
C ASN A 379 -23.16 2.25 -7.40
N ARG A 380 -24.01 2.95 -6.63
CA ARG A 380 -25.07 3.81 -7.17
C ARG A 380 -24.61 5.22 -7.50
N TYR A 381 -23.80 5.82 -6.64
CA TYR A 381 -23.48 7.26 -6.70
C TYR A 381 -22.06 7.56 -7.14
N ILE A 382 -21.13 6.58 -7.09
CA ILE A 382 -19.73 6.75 -7.51
C ILE A 382 -19.54 5.94 -8.80
N THR A 383 -19.57 6.62 -9.94
CA THR A 383 -19.54 5.99 -11.27
C THR A 383 -18.18 6.01 -11.95
N ASP A 384 -17.24 6.78 -11.45
CA ASP A 384 -15.88 6.98 -11.98
C ASP A 384 -14.86 5.97 -11.42
N ARG A 385 -15.26 5.13 -10.46
CA ARG A 385 -14.44 4.10 -9.80
C ARG A 385 -15.20 2.78 -9.74
N PHE A 386 -14.46 1.67 -9.53
CA PHE A 386 -14.99 0.31 -9.55
C PHE A 386 -15.03 -0.32 -8.15
N LEU A 387 -15.96 -1.26 -7.95
CA LEU A 387 -15.99 -2.12 -6.78
C LEU A 387 -14.80 -3.14 -6.85
N PRO A 388 -14.26 -3.60 -5.71
CA PRO A 388 -14.65 -3.24 -4.33
C PRO A 388 -13.97 -1.98 -3.80
N ASP A 389 -12.97 -1.43 -4.50
CA ASP A 389 -12.09 -0.36 -4.05
C ASP A 389 -12.84 0.88 -3.54
N LYS A 390 -13.79 1.39 -4.32
CA LYS A 390 -14.62 2.54 -3.90
C LYS A 390 -15.44 2.30 -2.64
N ALA A 391 -15.84 1.05 -2.35
CA ALA A 391 -16.58 0.71 -1.15
C ALA A 391 -15.64 0.55 0.05
N ILE A 392 -14.45 0.03 -0.16
CA ILE A 392 -13.39 -0.06 0.85
C ILE A 392 -12.98 1.34 1.29
N ASP A 393 -12.71 2.24 0.35
CA ASP A 393 -12.33 3.62 0.64
C ASP A 393 -13.40 4.37 1.42
N LEU A 394 -14.70 4.10 1.15
CA LEU A 394 -15.77 4.71 1.93
C LEU A 394 -15.76 4.27 3.39
N ILE A 395 -15.49 3.00 3.65
CA ILE A 395 -15.38 2.48 5.02
C ILE A 395 -14.15 3.05 5.70
N ASP A 396 -13.02 3.10 4.99
CA ASP A 396 -11.77 3.66 5.50
C ASP A 396 -11.91 5.14 5.88
N GLU A 397 -12.47 5.95 4.99
CA GLU A 397 -12.74 7.38 5.22
C GLU A 397 -13.75 7.59 6.37
N ALA A 398 -14.83 6.79 6.41
CA ALA A 398 -15.83 6.89 7.48
C ALA A 398 -15.24 6.51 8.85
N ALA A 399 -14.42 5.46 8.90
CA ALA A 399 -13.75 5.03 10.12
C ALA A 399 -12.68 6.03 10.58
N SER A 400 -11.87 6.54 9.66
CA SER A 400 -10.88 7.59 9.93
C SER A 400 -11.53 8.86 10.47
N ARG A 401 -12.66 9.28 9.87
CA ARG A 401 -13.40 10.44 10.33
C ARG A 401 -13.98 10.25 11.73
N LEU A 402 -14.56 9.08 11.99
CA LEU A 402 -15.09 8.76 13.32
C LEU A 402 -13.96 8.76 14.34
N ARG A 403 -12.81 8.16 14.03
CA ARG A 403 -11.63 8.17 14.91
C ARG A 403 -11.18 9.59 15.20
N MET A 404 -11.13 10.45 14.19
CA MET A 404 -10.79 11.86 14.36
C MET A 404 -11.78 12.59 15.28
N GLN A 405 -13.09 12.27 15.18
CA GLN A 405 -14.10 12.83 16.08
C GLN A 405 -13.91 12.36 17.53
N ILE A 406 -13.57 11.10 17.75
CA ILE A 406 -13.26 10.54 19.09
C ILE A 406 -12.01 11.20 19.68
N ASP A 407 -10.97 11.39 18.88
CA ASP A 407 -9.71 11.97 19.32
C ASP A 407 -9.78 13.50 19.49
N SER A 408 -10.69 14.15 18.79
CA SER A 408 -10.90 15.59 18.85
C SER A 408 -11.81 15.94 20.02
N LYS A 409 -11.58 17.12 20.60
CA LYS A 409 -12.41 17.66 21.65
C LYS A 409 -13.83 17.90 21.14
N PRO A 410 -14.90 17.48 21.85
CA PRO A 410 -16.28 17.75 21.49
C PRO A 410 -16.54 19.26 21.28
N GLU A 411 -17.36 19.61 20.31
CA GLU A 411 -17.65 21.00 19.95
C GLU A 411 -18.23 21.77 21.14
N GLU A 412 -19.13 21.16 21.90
CA GLU A 412 -19.72 21.76 23.10
C GLU A 412 -18.68 22.09 24.17
N LEU A 413 -17.69 21.22 24.35
CA LEU A 413 -16.61 21.44 25.31
C LEU A 413 -15.65 22.53 24.82
N ASP A 414 -15.39 22.63 23.51
CA ASP A 414 -14.56 23.69 22.92
C ASP A 414 -15.24 25.05 23.02
N GLU A 415 -16.57 25.13 22.85
CA GLU A 415 -17.37 26.36 23.04
C GLU A 415 -17.33 26.83 24.50
N LEU A 416 -17.50 25.90 25.47
CA LEU A 416 -17.38 26.21 26.89
C LEU A 416 -16.00 26.76 27.24
N ASP A 417 -14.93 26.15 26.73
CA ASP A 417 -13.59 26.59 27.00
C ASP A 417 -13.29 27.96 26.39
N ARG A 418 -13.76 28.23 25.19
CA ARG A 418 -13.66 29.57 24.57
C ARG A 418 -14.38 30.61 25.42
N ARG A 419 -15.57 30.30 25.93
CA ARG A 419 -16.33 31.18 26.82
C ARG A 419 -15.60 31.40 28.12
N ILE A 420 -15.04 30.38 28.73
CA ILE A 420 -14.21 30.47 29.95
C ILE A 420 -13.01 31.39 29.73
N ILE A 421 -12.31 31.23 28.58
CA ILE A 421 -11.18 32.12 28.22
C ILE A 421 -11.62 33.58 28.12
N GLN A 422 -12.75 33.86 27.46
CA GLN A 422 -13.30 35.22 27.35
C GLN A 422 -13.59 35.83 28.72
N LEU A 423 -14.29 35.07 29.59
CA LEU A 423 -14.61 35.54 30.95
C LEU A 423 -13.35 35.73 31.81
N LYS A 424 -12.33 34.88 31.65
CA LYS A 424 -11.03 35.06 32.33
C LYS A 424 -10.35 36.38 31.90
N ILE A 425 -10.40 36.73 30.61
CA ILE A 425 -9.87 37.99 30.11
C ILE A 425 -10.66 39.16 30.68
N GLU A 426 -12.01 39.09 30.69
CA GLU A 426 -12.90 40.09 31.27
C GLU A 426 -12.62 40.28 32.77
N ARG A 427 -12.50 39.16 33.52
CA ARG A 427 -12.16 39.17 34.95
C ARG A 427 -10.84 39.91 35.22
N GLU A 428 -9.77 39.65 34.47
CA GLU A 428 -8.49 40.29 34.65
C GLU A 428 -8.50 41.79 34.27
N ALA A 429 -9.39 42.19 33.36
CA ALA A 429 -9.62 43.58 33.05
C ALA A 429 -10.36 44.30 34.20
N LEU A 430 -11.49 43.71 34.69
CA LEU A 430 -12.30 44.28 35.74
C LEU A 430 -11.58 44.35 37.11
N ARG A 431 -10.64 43.46 37.39
CA ARG A 431 -9.80 43.48 38.60
C ARG A 431 -8.92 44.74 38.71
N LYS A 432 -8.68 45.42 37.60
CA LYS A 432 -7.89 46.66 37.56
C LYS A 432 -8.71 47.92 37.77
N GLU A 433 -10.05 47.79 37.78
CA GLU A 433 -10.98 48.90 37.93
C GLU A 433 -11.46 48.98 39.40
N GLU A 434 -11.67 50.22 39.90
CA GLU A 434 -12.03 50.47 41.32
C GLU A 434 -13.48 50.91 41.52
N ASP A 435 -14.22 51.18 40.43
CA ASP A 435 -15.61 51.63 40.48
C ASP A 435 -16.59 50.55 40.89
N THR A 436 -17.74 50.95 41.50
CA THR A 436 -18.74 50.04 42.06
C THR A 436 -19.36 49.14 40.99
N ALA A 437 -19.64 49.69 39.78
CA ALA A 437 -20.23 48.93 38.69
C ALA A 437 -19.30 47.79 38.16
N SER A 438 -17.99 48.08 38.13
CA SER A 438 -16.98 47.07 37.75
C SER A 438 -16.86 45.99 38.81
N LYS A 439 -17.01 46.29 40.11
CA LYS A 439 -17.00 45.30 41.21
C LYS A 439 -18.23 44.39 41.18
N ASP A 440 -19.43 44.95 40.94
CA ASP A 440 -20.66 44.17 40.79
C ASP A 440 -20.56 43.23 39.59
N ARG A 441 -20.00 43.75 38.47
CA ARG A 441 -19.78 42.94 37.26
C ARG A 441 -18.71 41.85 37.48
N LEU A 442 -17.65 42.16 38.23
CA LEU A 442 -16.61 41.18 38.58
C LEU A 442 -17.20 40.00 39.34
N GLU A 443 -18.06 40.26 40.37
CA GLU A 443 -18.70 39.20 41.15
C GLU A 443 -19.60 38.33 40.27
N ALA A 444 -20.37 38.92 39.37
CA ALA A 444 -21.19 38.17 38.39
C ALA A 444 -20.35 37.35 37.43
N VAL A 445 -19.22 37.85 36.92
CA VAL A 445 -18.29 37.15 36.03
C VAL A 445 -17.59 35.99 36.77
N GLU A 446 -17.20 36.17 38.05
CA GLU A 446 -16.60 35.11 38.84
C GLU A 446 -17.60 33.97 39.13
N ALA A 447 -18.88 34.30 39.38
CA ALA A 447 -19.92 33.29 39.55
C ALA A 447 -20.21 32.51 38.27
N GLU A 448 -20.35 33.23 37.12
CA GLU A 448 -20.52 32.59 35.80
C GLU A 448 -19.30 31.71 35.45
N LEU A 449 -18.11 32.16 35.73
CA LEU A 449 -16.87 31.46 35.45
C LEU A 449 -16.76 30.18 36.28
N ALA A 450 -17.13 30.18 37.57
CA ALA A 450 -17.14 29.03 38.43
C ALA A 450 -18.10 27.93 37.94
N ASP A 451 -19.32 28.32 37.53
CA ASP A 451 -20.32 27.38 36.97
C ASP A 451 -19.84 26.75 35.63
N LEU A 452 -19.26 27.57 34.75
CA LEU A 452 -18.75 27.08 33.46
C LEU A 452 -17.50 26.21 33.61
N GLU A 453 -16.60 26.53 34.54
CA GLU A 453 -15.43 25.70 34.86
C GLU A 453 -15.84 24.35 35.45
N GLU A 454 -16.84 24.32 36.33
CA GLU A 454 -17.37 23.06 36.86
C GLU A 454 -17.97 22.18 35.74
N LYS A 455 -18.77 22.77 34.85
CA LYS A 455 -19.34 22.08 33.68
C LYS A 455 -18.26 21.59 32.72
N SER A 456 -17.28 22.44 32.38
CA SER A 456 -16.15 22.08 31.50
C SER A 456 -15.31 20.94 32.11
N ASN A 457 -15.02 20.99 33.41
CA ASN A 457 -14.28 19.92 34.10
C ASN A 457 -15.06 18.61 34.12
N ALA A 458 -16.35 18.63 34.39
CA ALA A 458 -17.21 17.44 34.37
C ALA A 458 -17.29 16.81 32.97
N MET A 459 -17.51 17.61 31.93
CA MET A 459 -17.52 17.15 30.54
C MET A 459 -16.15 16.64 30.10
N SER A 460 -15.08 17.33 30.47
CA SER A 460 -13.71 16.90 30.14
C SER A 460 -13.36 15.57 30.78
N ALA A 461 -13.74 15.38 32.07
CA ALA A 461 -13.55 14.12 32.76
C ALA A 461 -14.34 12.96 32.09
N ALA A 462 -15.60 13.21 31.71
CA ALA A 462 -16.42 12.24 31.00
C ALA A 462 -15.81 11.87 29.64
N TRP A 463 -15.40 12.85 28.87
CA TRP A 463 -14.74 12.64 27.56
C TRP A 463 -13.45 11.85 27.68
N HIS A 464 -12.58 12.19 28.64
CA HIS A 464 -11.33 11.43 28.87
C HIS A 464 -11.62 9.99 29.30
N ALA A 465 -12.59 9.77 30.17
CA ALA A 465 -12.97 8.42 30.58
C ALA A 465 -13.53 7.59 29.43
N GLU A 466 -14.26 8.20 28.49
CA GLU A 466 -14.79 7.54 27.29
C GLU A 466 -13.65 7.21 26.31
N LYS A 467 -12.75 8.15 26.05
CA LYS A 467 -11.56 7.95 25.22
C LYS A 467 -10.65 6.84 25.77
N ASP A 468 -10.42 6.79 27.07
CA ASP A 468 -9.60 5.76 27.70
C ASP A 468 -10.24 4.37 27.59
N ARG A 469 -11.57 4.27 27.68
CA ARG A 469 -12.32 3.01 27.45
C ARG A 469 -12.17 2.52 26.00
N VAL A 470 -12.35 3.38 25.01
CA VAL A 470 -12.17 3.04 23.60
C VAL A 470 -10.75 2.55 23.33
N ASN A 471 -9.74 3.24 23.86
CA ASN A 471 -8.34 2.85 23.70
C ASN A 471 -8.01 1.53 24.41
N ALA A 472 -8.66 1.23 25.55
CA ALA A 472 -8.49 -0.04 26.25
C ALA A 472 -9.03 -1.22 25.44
N VAL A 473 -10.21 -1.07 24.84
CA VAL A 473 -10.81 -2.09 23.94
C VAL A 473 -9.93 -2.32 22.71
N GLN A 474 -9.41 -1.24 22.10
CA GLN A 474 -8.50 -1.34 20.97
C GLN A 474 -7.25 -2.14 21.31
N LYS A 475 -6.58 -1.87 22.44
CA LYS A 475 -5.40 -2.64 22.88
C LYS A 475 -5.70 -4.12 23.07
N LEU A 476 -6.85 -4.47 23.61
CA LEU A 476 -7.25 -5.87 23.76
C LEU A 476 -7.51 -6.55 22.40
N GLN A 477 -8.08 -5.82 21.43
CA GLN A 477 -8.27 -6.31 20.07
C GLN A 477 -6.93 -6.52 19.35
N GLU A 478 -5.98 -5.60 19.48
CA GLU A 478 -4.61 -5.75 18.95
C GLU A 478 -3.92 -7.00 19.52
N GLN A 479 -4.04 -7.25 20.82
CA GLN A 479 -3.50 -8.45 21.47
C GLN A 479 -4.17 -9.73 20.97
N LEU A 480 -5.48 -9.69 20.72
CA LEU A 480 -6.24 -10.82 20.16
C LEU A 480 -5.79 -11.16 18.75
N ASP A 481 -5.62 -10.15 17.88
CA ASP A 481 -5.16 -10.36 16.51
C ASP A 481 -3.73 -10.88 16.47
N GLN A 482 -2.85 -10.34 17.32
CA GLN A 482 -1.50 -10.84 17.47
C GLN A 482 -1.50 -12.32 17.95
N ALA A 483 -2.32 -12.68 18.93
CA ALA A 483 -2.44 -14.05 19.39
C ALA A 483 -2.97 -15.00 18.29
N ARG A 484 -3.96 -14.58 17.49
CA ARG A 484 -4.45 -15.35 16.33
C ARG A 484 -3.36 -15.57 15.29
N SER A 485 -2.61 -14.53 14.96
CA SER A 485 -1.47 -14.60 14.02
C SER A 485 -0.39 -15.56 14.53
N GLU A 486 -0.09 -15.53 15.85
CA GLU A 486 0.86 -16.45 16.47
C GLU A 486 0.39 -17.92 16.44
N VAL A 487 -0.91 -18.17 16.59
CA VAL A 487 -1.50 -19.52 16.44
C VAL A 487 -1.25 -20.06 15.04
N GLU A 488 -1.53 -19.27 14.00
CA GLU A 488 -1.29 -19.69 12.62
C GLU A 488 0.19 -20.01 12.35
N VAL A 489 1.08 -19.15 12.84
CA VAL A 489 2.53 -19.35 12.71
C VAL A 489 2.99 -20.61 13.46
N ALA A 490 2.49 -20.84 14.68
CA ALA A 490 2.81 -22.00 15.48
C ALA A 490 2.31 -23.32 14.83
N GLN A 491 1.08 -23.31 14.30
CA GLN A 491 0.52 -24.46 13.55
C GLN A 491 1.35 -24.77 12.31
N ARG A 492 1.76 -23.79 11.53
CA ARG A 492 2.61 -23.97 10.34
C ARG A 492 4.00 -24.51 10.69
N LYS A 493 4.55 -24.12 11.85
CA LYS A 493 5.84 -24.62 12.35
C LYS A 493 5.75 -26.00 13.02
N GLY A 494 4.53 -26.52 13.20
CA GLY A 494 4.30 -27.80 13.89
C GLY A 494 4.40 -27.72 15.41
N ASP A 495 4.47 -26.52 15.98
CA ASP A 495 4.47 -26.30 17.44
C ASP A 495 3.02 -26.32 17.98
N LEU A 496 2.49 -27.53 18.06
CA LEU A 496 1.10 -27.76 18.51
C LEU A 496 0.90 -27.40 19.99
N GLY A 497 1.98 -27.43 20.80
CA GLY A 497 1.92 -27.06 22.22
C GLY A 497 1.60 -25.58 22.37
N LYS A 498 2.40 -24.69 21.73
CA LYS A 498 2.18 -23.25 21.74
C LYS A 498 0.85 -22.87 21.07
N ALA A 499 0.50 -23.52 19.97
CA ALA A 499 -0.79 -23.28 19.30
C ALA A 499 -1.98 -23.60 20.21
N SER A 500 -1.93 -24.71 20.96
CA SER A 500 -2.99 -25.09 21.92
C SER A 500 -3.08 -24.12 23.09
N GLU A 501 -1.96 -23.71 23.66
CA GLU A 501 -1.92 -22.71 24.77
C GLU A 501 -2.58 -21.40 24.36
N LEU A 502 -2.24 -20.88 23.17
CA LEU A 502 -2.83 -19.66 22.65
C LEU A 502 -4.33 -19.83 22.33
N MET A 503 -4.71 -20.95 21.69
CA MET A 503 -6.09 -21.18 21.22
C MET A 503 -7.07 -21.43 22.38
N TYR A 504 -6.67 -22.16 23.40
CA TYR A 504 -7.56 -22.56 24.51
C TYR A 504 -7.34 -21.75 25.80
N GLY A 505 -6.22 -21.03 25.92
CA GLY A 505 -5.91 -20.21 27.09
C GLY A 505 -6.02 -18.69 26.82
N VAL A 506 -5.19 -18.18 25.93
CA VAL A 506 -5.03 -16.73 25.74
C VAL A 506 -6.21 -16.13 24.97
N ILE A 507 -6.59 -16.70 23.82
CA ILE A 507 -7.66 -16.16 22.95
C ILE A 507 -9.01 -16.10 23.67
N PRO A 508 -9.51 -17.16 24.36
CA PRO A 508 -10.78 -17.08 25.07
C PRO A 508 -10.78 -16.05 26.20
N ASN A 509 -9.64 -15.90 26.91
CA ASN A 509 -9.51 -14.91 27.97
C ASN A 509 -9.58 -13.48 27.42
N LEU A 510 -8.88 -13.19 26.32
CA LEU A 510 -8.95 -11.89 25.65
C LEU A 510 -10.35 -11.59 25.11
N GLN A 511 -11.03 -12.59 24.54
CA GLN A 511 -12.41 -12.45 24.09
C GLN A 511 -13.38 -12.15 25.23
N GLU A 512 -13.20 -12.78 26.38
CA GLU A 512 -14.02 -12.51 27.58
C GLU A 512 -13.75 -11.09 28.12
N GLN A 513 -12.49 -10.66 28.12
CA GLN A 513 -12.13 -9.28 28.52
C GLN A 513 -12.73 -8.24 27.58
N ILE A 514 -12.69 -8.46 26.27
CA ILE A 514 -13.33 -7.59 25.27
C ILE A 514 -14.84 -7.55 25.48
N ALA A 515 -15.49 -8.70 25.67
CA ALA A 515 -16.92 -8.76 25.91
C ALA A 515 -17.35 -8.03 27.19
N LYS A 516 -16.59 -8.17 28.28
CA LYS A 516 -16.82 -7.43 29.53
C LYS A 516 -16.63 -5.92 29.35
N ALA A 517 -15.58 -5.50 28.63
CA ALA A 517 -15.34 -4.10 28.34
C ALA A 517 -16.48 -3.50 27.49
N GLN A 518 -16.98 -4.23 26.51
CA GLN A 518 -18.13 -3.82 25.68
C GLN A 518 -19.45 -3.80 26.45
N GLN A 519 -19.68 -4.73 27.37
CA GLN A 519 -20.88 -4.71 28.23
C GLN A 519 -20.89 -3.53 29.19
N SER A 520 -19.75 -3.23 29.81
CA SER A 520 -19.61 -2.05 30.67
C SER A 520 -19.81 -0.73 29.90
N GLN A 521 -19.54 -0.71 28.60
CA GLN A 521 -19.87 0.40 27.70
C GLN A 521 -21.38 0.56 27.51
N SER A 522 -22.12 -0.54 27.32
CA SER A 522 -23.56 -0.50 27.08
C SER A 522 -24.38 -0.15 28.33
N GLU A 523 -23.86 -0.43 29.53
CA GLU A 523 -24.52 -0.16 30.82
C GLU A 523 -24.26 1.25 31.38
N ALA A 524 -23.13 1.88 31.00
CA ALA A 524 -22.74 3.21 31.47
C ALA A 524 -23.48 4.35 30.76
N GLY A 525 -24.78 4.21 30.56
CA GLY A 525 -25.75 5.24 30.14
C GLY A 525 -25.28 6.09 28.97
N LYS A 526 -26.04 6.06 27.88
CA LYS A 526 -25.88 6.89 26.68
C LYS A 526 -25.63 8.37 26.98
N THR A 527 -24.41 8.74 27.23
CA THR A 527 -23.94 10.10 27.03
C THR A 527 -23.61 10.16 25.53
N ASP A 528 -24.52 10.70 24.72
CA ASP A 528 -24.40 10.80 23.24
C ASP A 528 -23.28 11.79 22.81
N LEU A 529 -22.19 11.88 23.55
CA LEU A 529 -21.11 12.82 23.24
C LEU A 529 -20.27 12.35 22.02
N VAL A 530 -20.16 11.04 21.78
CA VAL A 530 -19.36 10.49 20.69
C VAL A 530 -20.01 9.24 20.10
N SER A 531 -20.19 9.19 18.78
CA SER A 531 -20.60 7.95 18.10
C SER A 531 -19.44 6.93 18.15
N GLU A 532 -19.70 5.73 18.67
CA GLU A 532 -18.65 4.69 18.84
C GLU A 532 -18.51 3.75 17.65
N ALA A 533 -19.42 3.84 16.68
CA ALA A 533 -19.44 2.93 15.54
C ALA A 533 -19.72 3.66 14.23
N VAL A 534 -19.08 3.21 13.18
CA VAL A 534 -19.41 3.60 11.81
C VAL A 534 -20.79 3.03 11.46
N THR A 535 -21.72 3.92 11.17
CA THR A 535 -23.10 3.58 10.80
C THR A 535 -23.36 3.85 9.33
N ASP A 536 -24.52 3.43 8.84
CA ASP A 536 -25.03 3.76 7.51
C ASP A 536 -25.11 5.28 7.27
N GLN A 537 -25.48 6.06 8.29
CA GLN A 537 -25.46 7.53 8.22
C GLN A 537 -24.04 8.10 8.06
N GLY A 538 -23.07 7.53 8.78
CA GLY A 538 -21.67 7.92 8.66
C GLY A 538 -21.16 7.72 7.22
N VAL A 539 -21.42 6.56 6.65
CA VAL A 539 -21.07 6.25 5.25
C VAL A 539 -21.80 7.16 4.27
N ALA A 540 -23.12 7.37 4.44
CA ALA A 540 -23.91 8.25 3.58
C ALA A 540 -23.38 9.71 3.63
N SER A 541 -22.92 10.17 4.81
CA SER A 541 -22.29 11.50 4.96
C SER A 541 -20.99 11.62 4.16
N VAL A 542 -20.17 10.57 4.08
CA VAL A 542 -18.96 10.56 3.25
C VAL A 542 -19.34 10.59 1.77
N VAL A 543 -20.27 9.73 1.33
CA VAL A 543 -20.75 9.72 -0.06
C VAL A 543 -21.34 11.08 -0.45
N SER A 544 -22.10 11.72 0.44
CA SER A 544 -22.66 13.05 0.21
C SER A 544 -21.59 14.10 -0.04
N ARG A 545 -20.48 14.05 0.68
CA ARG A 545 -19.35 14.96 0.46
C ARG A 545 -18.66 14.74 -0.91
N TRP A 546 -18.51 13.48 -1.31
CA TRP A 546 -17.86 13.16 -2.58
C TRP A 546 -18.73 13.49 -3.79
N THR A 547 -20.04 13.24 -3.68
CA THR A 547 -20.99 13.35 -4.79
C THR A 547 -21.82 14.63 -4.78
N GLY A 548 -21.94 15.30 -3.64
CA GLY A 548 -22.81 16.46 -3.46
C GLY A 548 -24.30 16.10 -3.27
N VAL A 549 -24.66 14.81 -3.21
CA VAL A 549 -26.05 14.36 -3.02
C VAL A 549 -26.40 14.39 -1.52
N PRO A 550 -27.55 14.98 -1.10
CA PRO A 550 -27.93 15.05 0.32
C PRO A 550 -28.14 13.68 0.96
N VAL A 551 -27.70 13.53 2.23
CA VAL A 551 -27.77 12.26 3.02
C VAL A 551 -29.19 11.73 3.13
N ASP A 552 -30.19 12.59 3.39
CA ASP A 552 -31.58 12.20 3.57
C ASP A 552 -32.15 11.45 2.36
N ARG A 553 -31.73 11.85 1.16
CA ARG A 553 -32.12 11.17 -0.08
C ARG A 553 -31.46 9.81 -0.26
N MET A 554 -30.26 9.63 0.28
CA MET A 554 -29.54 8.36 0.19
C MET A 554 -30.11 7.30 1.13
N LEU A 555 -30.54 7.71 2.30
CA LEU A 555 -31.07 6.82 3.36
C LEU A 555 -32.56 6.49 3.20
N GLU A 556 -33.27 7.20 2.31
CA GLU A 556 -34.68 6.91 2.04
C GLU A 556 -34.82 5.53 1.40
N GLY A 557 -35.62 4.69 2.01
CA GLY A 557 -35.83 3.32 1.54
C GLY A 557 -36.32 3.29 0.09
N GLU A 558 -35.66 2.55 -0.78
CA GLU A 558 -35.94 2.48 -2.22
C GLU A 558 -37.40 2.13 -2.51
N ARG A 559 -37.96 1.26 -1.69
CA ARG A 559 -39.37 0.87 -1.80
C ARG A 559 -40.35 2.04 -1.52
N ALA A 560 -40.05 2.84 -0.50
CA ALA A 560 -40.88 4.02 -0.17
C ALA A 560 -40.72 5.08 -1.27
N LYS A 561 -39.54 5.30 -1.77
CA LYS A 561 -39.27 6.21 -2.90
C LYS A 561 -40.01 5.79 -4.16
N LEU A 562 -39.97 4.50 -4.54
CA LEU A 562 -40.71 3.97 -5.70
C LEU A 562 -42.23 4.07 -5.59
N LEU A 563 -42.76 3.95 -4.39
CA LEU A 563 -44.23 4.10 -4.15
C LEU A 563 -44.70 5.54 -4.40
N ARG A 564 -43.90 6.54 -4.07
CA ARG A 564 -44.19 7.97 -4.26
C ARG A 564 -43.70 8.53 -5.61
N MET A 565 -43.13 7.69 -6.49
CA MET A 565 -42.52 8.12 -7.74
C MET A 565 -43.41 8.99 -8.62
N GLU A 566 -44.67 8.63 -8.77
CA GLU A 566 -45.62 9.40 -9.59
C GLU A 566 -45.85 10.80 -9.04
N ASP A 567 -45.97 10.93 -7.72
CA ASP A 567 -46.20 12.21 -7.05
C ASP A 567 -44.96 13.12 -7.14
N ASP A 568 -43.78 12.54 -7.03
CA ASP A 568 -42.54 13.30 -7.15
C ASP A 568 -42.29 13.76 -8.59
N LEU A 569 -42.54 12.90 -9.56
CA LEU A 569 -42.44 13.28 -11.00
C LEU A 569 -43.53 14.34 -11.36
N ARG A 570 -44.74 14.28 -10.76
CA ARG A 570 -45.82 15.25 -10.97
C ARG A 570 -45.42 16.67 -10.54
N LYS A 571 -44.54 16.81 -9.54
CA LYS A 571 -44.02 18.13 -9.12
C LYS A 571 -43.25 18.84 -10.21
N SER A 572 -42.56 18.08 -11.08
CA SER A 572 -41.76 18.62 -12.18
C SER A 572 -42.51 18.63 -13.52
N VAL A 573 -43.39 17.67 -13.77
CA VAL A 573 -44.09 17.49 -15.03
C VAL A 573 -45.62 17.56 -14.82
N VAL A 574 -46.20 18.64 -15.23
CA VAL A 574 -47.65 18.87 -15.06
C VAL A 574 -48.43 18.33 -16.24
N GLY A 575 -49.51 17.62 -16.00
CA GLY A 575 -50.51 17.27 -16.99
C GLY A 575 -50.22 16.04 -17.88
N GLN A 576 -49.15 15.28 -17.64
CA GLN A 576 -48.77 14.10 -18.44
C GLN A 576 -48.99 12.77 -17.71
N GLU A 577 -50.18 12.59 -17.08
CA GLU A 577 -50.49 11.47 -16.22
C GLU A 577 -50.25 10.09 -16.84
N THR A 578 -50.63 9.91 -18.11
CA THR A 578 -50.44 8.64 -18.81
C THR A 578 -48.97 8.28 -18.98
N ALA A 579 -48.12 9.27 -19.32
CA ALA A 579 -46.69 9.09 -19.47
C ALA A 579 -46.02 8.82 -18.10
N LEU A 580 -46.41 9.57 -17.07
CA LEU A 580 -45.90 9.39 -15.70
C LEU A 580 -46.20 7.98 -15.19
N LYS A 581 -47.42 7.48 -15.32
CA LYS A 581 -47.82 6.12 -14.93
C LYS A 581 -47.08 5.04 -15.71
N ALA A 582 -46.94 5.20 -17.02
CA ALA A 582 -46.23 4.24 -17.87
C ALA A 582 -44.79 4.08 -17.47
N VAL A 583 -44.07 5.20 -17.26
CA VAL A 583 -42.66 5.22 -16.83
C VAL A 583 -42.53 4.64 -15.42
N SER A 584 -43.34 5.10 -14.46
CA SER A 584 -43.29 4.62 -13.07
C SER A 584 -43.58 3.11 -12.96
N ASN A 585 -44.52 2.58 -13.72
CA ASN A 585 -44.81 1.15 -13.74
C ASN A 585 -43.71 0.32 -14.38
N ALA A 586 -43.01 0.84 -15.39
CA ALA A 586 -41.84 0.14 -15.97
C ALA A 586 -40.68 0.08 -14.98
N VAL A 587 -40.38 1.19 -14.32
CA VAL A 587 -39.34 1.24 -13.27
C VAL A 587 -39.67 0.30 -12.12
N ARG A 588 -40.90 0.32 -11.61
CA ARG A 588 -41.33 -0.59 -10.53
C ARG A 588 -41.19 -2.06 -10.94
N ARG A 589 -41.60 -2.44 -12.15
CA ARG A 589 -41.46 -3.84 -12.64
C ARG A 589 -40.01 -4.28 -12.73
N ALA A 590 -39.12 -3.43 -13.25
CA ALA A 590 -37.70 -3.72 -13.32
C ALA A 590 -37.09 -3.89 -11.93
N ARG A 591 -37.39 -2.99 -11.00
CA ARG A 591 -36.89 -3.03 -9.62
C ARG A 591 -37.52 -4.15 -8.77
N ALA A 592 -38.69 -4.65 -9.13
CA ALA A 592 -39.27 -5.83 -8.51
C ALA A 592 -38.72 -7.16 -9.01
N GLY A 593 -37.69 -7.13 -9.89
CA GLY A 593 -37.06 -8.34 -10.46
C GLY A 593 -38.00 -9.11 -11.43
N LEU A 594 -39.06 -8.49 -11.92
CA LEU A 594 -40.00 -9.10 -12.87
C LEU A 594 -39.57 -8.98 -14.34
N GLN A 595 -38.37 -8.48 -14.56
CA GLN A 595 -37.78 -8.27 -15.90
C GLN A 595 -36.39 -8.89 -15.95
N ASP A 596 -35.97 -9.34 -17.15
CA ASP A 596 -34.63 -9.86 -17.39
C ASP A 596 -33.56 -8.81 -17.03
N PRO A 597 -32.60 -9.14 -16.16
CA PRO A 597 -31.54 -8.21 -15.73
C PRO A 597 -30.68 -7.65 -16.89
N ASN A 598 -30.59 -8.39 -18.00
CA ASN A 598 -29.82 -7.99 -19.18
C ASN A 598 -30.60 -7.02 -20.12
N ARG A 599 -31.85 -6.70 -19.79
CA ARG A 599 -32.63 -5.73 -20.56
C ARG A 599 -32.65 -4.37 -19.89
N PRO A 600 -32.73 -3.26 -20.64
CA PRO A 600 -32.87 -1.93 -20.08
C PRO A 600 -34.20 -1.85 -19.27
N ILE A 601 -34.21 -1.02 -18.22
CA ILE A 601 -35.35 -0.79 -17.34
C ILE A 601 -36.64 -0.48 -18.11
N GLY A 602 -36.53 0.20 -19.24
CA GLY A 602 -37.61 0.45 -20.18
C GLY A 602 -37.12 1.21 -21.41
N SER A 603 -37.73 0.95 -22.54
CA SER A 603 -37.55 1.73 -23.78
C SER A 603 -38.85 2.48 -24.04
N PHE A 604 -38.78 3.81 -24.12
CA PHE A 604 -39.93 4.67 -24.26
C PHE A 604 -39.82 5.55 -25.51
N LEU A 605 -40.90 5.64 -26.25
CA LEU A 605 -41.05 6.58 -27.37
C LEU A 605 -42.10 7.64 -27.00
N PHE A 606 -41.61 8.88 -26.75
CA PHE A 606 -42.52 10.00 -26.44
C PHE A 606 -42.86 10.77 -27.72
N LEU A 607 -44.13 10.71 -28.12
CA LEU A 607 -44.67 11.39 -29.30
C LEU A 607 -45.49 12.62 -28.88
N GLY A 608 -45.30 13.73 -29.52
CA GLY A 608 -46.03 14.96 -29.25
C GLY A 608 -45.30 16.21 -29.79
N PRO A 609 -46.00 17.35 -29.87
CA PRO A 609 -45.42 18.61 -30.35
C PRO A 609 -44.33 19.13 -29.44
N THR A 610 -43.63 20.17 -29.89
CA THR A 610 -42.60 20.83 -29.09
C THR A 610 -43.21 21.52 -27.88
N GLY A 611 -42.49 21.50 -26.73
CA GLY A 611 -42.95 22.20 -25.52
C GLY A 611 -43.87 21.43 -24.56
N VAL A 612 -44.30 20.19 -24.89
CA VAL A 612 -45.22 19.40 -24.05
C VAL A 612 -44.55 18.66 -22.90
N GLY A 613 -43.27 18.87 -22.65
CA GLY A 613 -42.55 18.32 -21.49
C GLY A 613 -41.87 16.95 -21.73
N LYS A 614 -41.64 16.50 -22.98
CA LYS A 614 -40.97 15.23 -23.26
C LYS A 614 -39.56 15.12 -22.64
N THR A 615 -38.72 16.16 -22.87
CA THR A 615 -37.37 16.21 -22.30
C THR A 615 -37.39 16.47 -20.79
N GLU A 616 -38.37 17.25 -20.29
CA GLU A 616 -38.50 17.52 -18.87
C GLU A 616 -38.83 16.26 -18.08
N LEU A 617 -39.68 15.37 -18.62
CA LEU A 617 -39.94 14.08 -18.01
C LEU A 617 -38.68 13.22 -17.88
N THR A 618 -37.82 13.20 -18.90
CA THR A 618 -36.56 12.42 -18.84
C THR A 618 -35.57 13.02 -17.83
N LYS A 619 -35.49 14.35 -17.71
CA LYS A 619 -34.69 15.01 -16.68
C LYS A 619 -35.24 14.76 -15.28
N ALA A 620 -36.56 14.86 -15.09
CA ALA A 620 -37.21 14.55 -13.82
C ALA A 620 -36.98 13.08 -13.42
N LEU A 621 -37.00 12.16 -14.39
CA LEU A 621 -36.70 10.76 -14.17
C LEU A 621 -35.22 10.54 -13.75
N ALA A 622 -34.28 11.19 -14.41
CA ALA A 622 -32.87 11.13 -14.03
C ALA A 622 -32.65 11.66 -12.62
N ARG A 623 -33.23 12.82 -12.30
CA ARG A 623 -33.20 13.41 -10.96
C ARG A 623 -33.81 12.48 -9.91
N PHE A 624 -34.88 11.76 -10.24
CA PHE A 624 -35.53 10.83 -9.33
C PHE A 624 -34.71 9.55 -9.10
N LEU A 625 -34.13 8.97 -10.16
CA LEU A 625 -33.40 7.69 -10.09
C LEU A 625 -31.98 7.84 -9.57
N PHE A 626 -31.29 8.92 -9.96
CA PHE A 626 -29.85 9.12 -9.73
C PHE A 626 -29.57 10.36 -8.86
N ASP A 627 -30.62 11.10 -8.46
CA ASP A 627 -30.53 12.35 -7.70
C ASP A 627 -29.72 13.46 -8.43
N ASP A 628 -29.37 13.26 -9.72
CA ASP A 628 -28.65 14.22 -10.57
C ASP A 628 -29.28 14.28 -11.98
N GLU A 629 -29.54 15.50 -12.46
CA GLU A 629 -29.99 15.71 -13.85
C GLU A 629 -28.91 15.42 -14.89
N LYS A 630 -27.62 15.54 -14.50
CA LYS A 630 -26.47 15.31 -15.38
C LYS A 630 -26.27 13.82 -15.69
N ALA A 631 -26.86 12.92 -14.92
CA ALA A 631 -26.88 11.49 -15.20
C ALA A 631 -27.66 11.12 -16.47
N LEU A 632 -28.26 12.10 -17.17
CA LEU A 632 -28.93 11.95 -18.44
C LEU A 632 -27.95 12.19 -19.61
N LEU A 633 -27.61 11.13 -20.34
CA LEU A 633 -26.89 11.26 -21.61
C LEU A 633 -27.90 11.71 -22.70
N ARG A 634 -27.73 12.92 -23.21
CA ARG A 634 -28.57 13.48 -24.27
C ARG A 634 -27.82 13.47 -25.60
N ILE A 635 -28.38 12.80 -26.60
CA ILE A 635 -27.91 12.81 -27.98
C ILE A 635 -28.93 13.51 -28.83
N ASP A 636 -28.56 14.61 -29.48
CA ASP A 636 -29.42 15.36 -30.37
C ASP A 636 -29.17 14.88 -31.83
N MET A 637 -30.13 14.17 -32.40
CA MET A 637 -29.99 13.58 -33.72
C MET A 637 -29.91 14.62 -34.82
N SER A 638 -30.26 15.88 -34.57
CA SER A 638 -30.07 16.96 -35.55
C SER A 638 -28.59 17.26 -35.84
N GLU A 639 -27.72 16.98 -34.86
CA GLU A 639 -26.26 17.10 -35.03
C GLU A 639 -25.64 15.96 -35.85
N PHE A 640 -26.39 14.87 -36.07
CA PHE A 640 -25.94 13.65 -36.73
C PHE A 640 -26.61 13.43 -38.13
N MET A 641 -27.09 14.48 -38.76
CA MET A 641 -27.75 14.38 -40.09
C MET A 641 -26.77 14.07 -41.23
N GLU A 642 -25.48 14.38 -41.07
CA GLU A 642 -24.46 14.12 -42.09
C GLU A 642 -23.81 12.74 -41.90
N LYS A 643 -23.44 12.07 -43.03
CA LYS A 643 -22.78 10.75 -43.00
C LYS A 643 -21.50 10.72 -42.13
N HIS A 644 -20.75 11.80 -42.12
CA HIS A 644 -19.53 11.91 -41.30
C HIS A 644 -19.84 12.07 -39.80
N ALA A 645 -20.97 12.64 -39.44
CA ALA A 645 -21.41 12.77 -38.05
C ALA A 645 -21.93 11.42 -37.50
N VAL A 646 -22.60 10.60 -38.33
CA VAL A 646 -23.04 9.25 -37.96
C VAL A 646 -21.84 8.34 -37.58
N ALA A 647 -20.69 8.52 -38.22
CA ALA A 647 -19.47 7.78 -37.90
C ALA A 647 -19.00 8.04 -36.42
N ARG A 648 -19.38 9.15 -35.81
CA ARG A 648 -19.07 9.42 -34.40
C ARG A 648 -19.91 8.56 -33.43
N LEU A 649 -21.13 8.18 -33.81
CA LEU A 649 -22.01 7.30 -33.05
C LEU A 649 -21.58 5.82 -33.14
N ILE A 650 -21.14 5.39 -34.33
CA ILE A 650 -20.84 3.99 -34.62
C ILE A 650 -19.37 3.66 -34.33
N GLY A 651 -18.52 4.67 -34.17
CA GLY A 651 -17.07 4.53 -34.13
C GLY A 651 -16.43 4.58 -35.50
N ALA A 652 -15.31 5.30 -35.64
CA ALA A 652 -14.57 5.33 -36.91
C ALA A 652 -13.95 3.94 -37.16
N PRO A 653 -13.98 3.42 -38.40
CA PRO A 653 -13.28 2.20 -38.74
C PRO A 653 -11.77 2.38 -38.46
N PRO A 654 -11.02 1.30 -38.12
CA PRO A 654 -9.64 1.37 -37.61
C PRO A 654 -8.60 1.97 -38.58
N VAL A 655 -9.01 2.45 -39.77
CA VAL A 655 -8.13 2.93 -40.84
C VAL A 655 -7.91 4.45 -40.83
N THR A 656 -8.64 5.23 -40.03
CA THR A 656 -8.41 6.68 -39.93
C THR A 656 -7.52 7.01 -38.74
N LEU A 657 -6.21 6.89 -38.94
CA LEU A 657 -5.18 7.44 -38.09
C LEU A 657 -5.36 8.97 -37.92
N GLY A 658 -5.71 9.42 -36.72
CA GLY A 658 -5.57 10.84 -36.38
C GLY A 658 -6.67 11.48 -35.54
N THR A 659 -7.82 10.87 -35.31
CA THR A 659 -8.85 11.47 -34.45
C THR A 659 -9.10 10.66 -33.20
N LYS A 660 -8.50 11.12 -32.09
CA LYS A 660 -8.85 10.71 -30.72
C LYS A 660 -10.26 11.23 -30.36
N LYS A 661 -11.31 10.61 -30.86
CA LYS A 661 -12.66 10.78 -30.30
C LYS A 661 -13.30 9.41 -30.24
N ALA A 662 -13.53 8.96 -29.02
CA ALA A 662 -14.27 7.76 -28.70
C ALA A 662 -15.69 7.86 -29.25
N ALA A 663 -16.25 6.71 -29.64
CA ALA A 663 -17.69 6.60 -29.90
C ALA A 663 -18.46 6.92 -28.62
N CYS A 664 -19.56 7.64 -28.75
CA CYS A 664 -20.50 7.88 -27.66
C CYS A 664 -21.23 6.60 -27.25
#